data_ed10830b7c3912e92dbc23480af9767d
#
_entry.id   ed10830b7c3912e92dbc23480af9767d
#
_cell.length_a   1.000
_cell.length_b   1.000
_cell.length_c   1.000
_cell.angle_alpha   90.00
_cell.angle_beta   90.00
_cell.angle_gamma   90.00
#
_symmetry.space_group_name_H-M   'P 1'
#
loop_
_entity.id
_entity.type
_entity.pdbx_description
1 polymer ?
#
loop_
_entity_poly.entity_id
_entity_poly.type
_entity_poly.pdbx_seq_one_letter_code
_entity_poly.pdbx_strand_id
1 'polypeptide(L)'
;MKNLNLIFRKLWKNKLFTFLNIIGLAIGISACWIVFRLVNYELSFDKNHAEGEKIFKVYGVFEEIASTDRFDGVPTPLAKYIKEDLSNVELSVPVYRKYFPKITNSIDSKESFKIEDQENIIETTSDYFKMVPYEWLAGNPKQALQHPNEVILTKSRANQYFPNIDPKEVVGKTLMYDTTLYSVSGVVKDLESPSSFLAKEFVKVSDDNWNSDLWVSFMSNFTLFVKLKSPNDRDAFVNEVSKKIHEMTKKDFAEMNTKAGAGVTPLADVHFDKNLQNSSNIKVVYGFIGIGVFLLLLATINYINLTTAQVPYRAKEIGIRKTLGEQPFDVTKSFLIETFCICICALLLSWPLTKIFEKAFESYLPANLNSFSDILPVSIFILGLVIFISIASSIYPAYLINKVQISEVIKMKGIGKLSVGSISIRKVLIIFQFVIAQGFVVSTFIMGMQMKHTMTSDLGFNHQALITMQLPYKVDQNADVDPYVFKDALLKHSQVAGVALGHLPLSDNHWGNFVSSTADTGVVKVNVPFKFVDKDYFDVYGIKLLAGRNLNMADTSSGIILNELAIEEMGFKSPEEAIGKAVSAYDKDRTITGVTSNYTSKSFHTEKEGVAMLISKNRGQLQVISVKLHADPKTWKSSIETIEKEWKNIYPNAPFAFKFYDENIRQLYESDHRFSKIINLSTGVTILLSCLGLIGLVTISTAQRTKEIGIRKVLGSSISGIVGLLSKDYIKLVLISILIASPIAWWASNKWLDDFAYKIDITWWMFVIPALATVVIAFLTMSFQSLKAAKANPVDSLRDE
;
A
#
# COMPACT_ATOMS: atom_id res chain seq x y z
N MET A 1 8.32 -46.97 -11.65
CA MET A 1 7.84 -47.23 -10.29
C MET A 1 8.92 -47.66 -9.30
N LYS A 2 9.90 -48.57 -9.64
CA LYS A 2 10.99 -48.97 -8.70
C LYS A 2 11.83 -47.81 -8.16
N ASN A 3 12.13 -46.82 -8.97
CA ASN A 3 12.94 -45.65 -8.55
C ASN A 3 12.19 -44.71 -7.57
N LEU A 4 10.87 -44.52 -7.70
CA LEU A 4 10.08 -43.71 -6.81
C LEU A 4 10.03 -44.28 -5.37
N ASN A 5 9.80 -45.60 -5.26
CA ASN A 5 9.79 -46.29 -3.97
C ASN A 5 11.14 -46.21 -3.24
N LEU A 6 12.26 -46.24 -3.99
CA LEU A 6 13.60 -46.03 -3.43
C LEU A 6 13.78 -44.59 -2.91
N ILE A 7 13.29 -43.61 -3.65
CA ILE A 7 13.34 -42.19 -3.25
C ILE A 7 12.52 -41.99 -1.96
N PHE A 8 11.28 -42.47 -1.89
CA PHE A 8 10.45 -42.36 -0.68
C PHE A 8 11.07 -43.02 0.53
N ARG A 9 11.65 -44.21 0.39
CA ARG A 9 12.35 -44.92 1.45
C ARG A 9 13.59 -44.15 1.94
N LYS A 10 14.26 -43.44 1.04
CA LYS A 10 15.45 -42.62 1.35
C LYS A 10 15.07 -41.34 2.07
N LEU A 11 14.00 -40.67 1.63
CA LEU A 11 13.43 -39.51 2.30
C LEU A 11 12.95 -39.85 3.72
N TRP A 12 12.34 -41.01 3.90
CA TRP A 12 11.90 -41.49 5.22
C TRP A 12 13.05 -41.85 6.16
N LYS A 13 14.17 -42.34 5.64
CA LYS A 13 15.36 -42.62 6.41
C LYS A 13 16.00 -41.35 7.02
N ASN A 14 15.95 -40.23 6.30
CA ASN A 14 16.52 -38.94 6.67
C ASN A 14 15.44 -37.92 7.11
N LYS A 15 14.54 -38.32 8.01
CA LYS A 15 13.30 -37.58 8.38
C LYS A 15 13.56 -36.11 8.73
N LEU A 16 14.56 -35.81 9.54
CA LEU A 16 14.86 -34.45 10.02
C LEU A 16 15.19 -33.51 8.85
N PHE A 17 16.09 -33.93 7.98
CA PHE A 17 16.56 -33.11 6.87
C PHE A 17 15.51 -32.98 5.78
N THR A 18 14.76 -34.05 5.50
CA THR A 18 13.62 -34.00 4.59
C THR A 18 12.57 -33.03 5.09
N PHE A 19 12.25 -33.06 6.39
CA PHE A 19 11.29 -32.15 7.03
C PHE A 19 11.77 -30.69 6.98
N LEU A 20 13.03 -30.41 7.32
CA LEU A 20 13.60 -29.07 7.24
C LEU A 20 13.59 -28.51 5.82
N ASN A 21 13.89 -29.36 4.82
CA ASN A 21 13.84 -28.97 3.42
C ASN A 21 12.41 -28.70 2.94
N ILE A 22 11.45 -29.57 3.27
CA ILE A 22 10.04 -29.40 2.88
C ILE A 22 9.47 -28.12 3.53
N ILE A 23 9.67 -27.90 4.83
CA ILE A 23 9.17 -26.71 5.50
C ILE A 23 9.85 -25.45 4.97
N GLY A 24 11.18 -25.45 4.83
CA GLY A 24 11.89 -24.29 4.30
C GLY A 24 11.42 -23.89 2.90
N LEU A 25 11.27 -24.88 2.00
CA LEU A 25 10.75 -24.64 0.65
C LEU A 25 9.25 -24.25 0.68
N ALA A 26 8.43 -24.87 1.54
CA ALA A 26 7.01 -24.55 1.63
C ALA A 26 6.78 -23.10 2.07
N ILE A 27 7.51 -22.60 3.06
CA ILE A 27 7.46 -21.22 3.51
C ILE A 27 7.93 -20.28 2.39
N GLY A 28 9.04 -20.60 1.71
CA GLY A 28 9.53 -19.81 0.60
C GLY A 28 8.56 -19.76 -0.57
N ILE A 29 7.97 -20.89 -0.98
CA ILE A 29 6.97 -20.96 -2.05
C ILE A 29 5.71 -20.19 -1.66
N SER A 30 5.22 -20.32 -0.41
CA SER A 30 4.03 -19.58 0.07
C SER A 30 4.24 -18.07 0.00
N ALA A 31 5.40 -17.59 0.46
CA ALA A 31 5.72 -16.17 0.43
C ALA A 31 5.83 -15.64 -1.02
N CYS A 32 6.52 -16.39 -1.91
CA CYS A 32 6.59 -16.06 -3.33
C CYS A 32 5.21 -16.07 -4.02
N TRP A 33 4.34 -16.99 -3.63
CA TRP A 33 2.96 -17.06 -4.14
C TRP A 33 2.17 -15.80 -3.83
N ILE A 34 2.17 -15.38 -2.55
CA ILE A 34 1.46 -14.15 -2.12
C ILE A 34 2.03 -12.92 -2.81
N VAL A 35 3.36 -12.78 -2.83
CA VAL A 35 4.02 -11.65 -3.50
C VAL A 35 3.69 -11.65 -4.99
N PHE A 36 3.70 -12.80 -5.66
CA PHE A 36 3.33 -12.88 -7.07
C PHE A 36 1.87 -12.45 -7.29
N ARG A 37 0.92 -12.92 -6.46
CA ARG A 37 -0.49 -12.51 -6.58
C ARG A 37 -0.65 -11.00 -6.42
N LEU A 38 0.04 -10.40 -5.44
CA LEU A 38 0.01 -8.96 -5.21
C LEU A 38 0.58 -8.19 -6.42
N VAL A 39 1.75 -8.60 -6.91
CA VAL A 39 2.37 -7.99 -8.09
C VAL A 39 1.50 -8.17 -9.33
N ASN A 40 0.96 -9.37 -9.54
CA ASN A 40 0.08 -9.64 -10.67
C ASN A 40 -1.21 -8.81 -10.60
N TYR A 41 -1.78 -8.63 -9.41
CA TYR A 41 -2.94 -7.77 -9.19
C TYR A 41 -2.63 -6.32 -9.58
N GLU A 42 -1.57 -5.72 -9.03
CA GLU A 42 -1.16 -4.34 -9.34
C GLU A 42 -0.83 -4.13 -10.82
N LEU A 43 -0.15 -5.10 -11.43
CA LEU A 43 0.22 -5.01 -12.84
C LEU A 43 -0.90 -5.38 -13.81
N SER A 44 -2.04 -5.88 -13.32
CA SER A 44 -3.17 -6.31 -14.18
C SER A 44 -4.23 -5.21 -14.36
N PHE A 45 -4.07 -4.04 -13.70
CA PHE A 45 -5.01 -2.95 -13.86
C PHE A 45 -5.19 -2.59 -15.33
N ASP A 46 -6.43 -2.59 -15.77
CA ASP A 46 -6.91 -2.17 -17.08
C ASP A 46 -6.27 -2.87 -18.30
N LYS A 47 -5.43 -3.88 -18.09
CA LYS A 47 -4.75 -4.59 -19.21
C LYS A 47 -5.68 -5.44 -20.07
N ASN A 48 -6.77 -5.90 -19.52
CA ASN A 48 -7.71 -6.78 -20.21
C ASN A 48 -8.84 -5.99 -20.89
N HIS A 49 -8.73 -4.67 -20.99
CA HIS A 49 -9.71 -3.82 -21.64
C HIS A 49 -9.62 -3.95 -23.15
N ALA A 50 -10.73 -4.31 -23.79
CA ALA A 50 -10.78 -4.36 -25.25
C ALA A 50 -10.48 -2.95 -25.81
N GLU A 51 -9.51 -2.87 -26.73
CA GLU A 51 -9.05 -1.60 -27.31
C GLU A 51 -8.57 -0.56 -26.26
N GLY A 52 -8.05 -1.02 -25.10
CA GLY A 52 -7.55 -0.16 -24.02
C GLY A 52 -6.48 0.84 -24.48
N GLU A 53 -5.72 0.52 -25.54
CA GLU A 53 -4.76 1.42 -26.17
C GLU A 53 -5.37 2.69 -26.79
N LYS A 54 -6.66 2.68 -27.09
CA LYS A 54 -7.40 3.83 -27.62
C LYS A 54 -8.07 4.65 -26.53
N ILE A 55 -8.08 4.16 -25.28
CA ILE A 55 -8.75 4.79 -24.15
C ILE A 55 -7.75 5.63 -23.37
N PHE A 56 -8.13 6.87 -23.09
CA PHE A 56 -7.30 7.82 -22.34
C PHE A 56 -8.14 8.49 -21.25
N LYS A 57 -7.52 8.71 -20.08
CA LYS A 57 -8.04 9.59 -19.05
C LYS A 57 -7.56 11.00 -19.34
N VAL A 58 -8.47 11.97 -19.38
CA VAL A 58 -8.17 13.39 -19.58
C VAL A 58 -7.94 14.05 -18.22
N TYR A 59 -6.95 14.90 -18.10
CA TYR A 59 -6.65 15.70 -16.92
C TYR A 59 -6.37 17.15 -17.27
N GLY A 60 -6.57 18.07 -16.33
CA GLY A 60 -6.26 19.49 -16.50
C GLY A 60 -4.74 19.74 -16.41
N VAL A 61 -4.28 20.70 -17.19
CA VAL A 61 -2.90 21.18 -17.18
C VAL A 61 -2.92 22.69 -16.97
N PHE A 62 -2.12 23.17 -16.02
CA PHE A 62 -1.92 24.58 -15.75
C PHE A 62 -0.46 24.91 -15.97
N GLU A 63 -0.19 25.71 -17.02
CA GLU A 63 1.15 26.16 -17.36
C GLU A 63 1.36 27.57 -16.79
N GLU A 64 2.28 27.70 -15.89
CA GLU A 64 2.78 28.95 -15.32
C GLU A 64 4.20 29.25 -15.83
N ILE A 65 4.72 30.45 -15.55
CA ILE A 65 6.06 30.84 -16.03
C ILE A 65 7.16 29.90 -15.48
N ALA A 66 6.99 29.37 -14.29
CA ALA A 66 8.01 28.57 -13.58
C ALA A 66 7.61 27.09 -13.38
N SER A 67 6.35 26.72 -13.57
CA SER A 67 5.86 25.36 -13.31
C SER A 67 4.80 24.91 -14.31
N THR A 68 4.60 23.61 -14.39
CA THR A 68 3.45 22.98 -15.06
C THR A 68 2.81 22.04 -14.08
N ASP A 69 1.60 22.39 -13.66
CA ASP A 69 0.84 21.60 -12.71
C ASP A 69 -0.23 20.76 -13.42
N ARG A 70 -0.44 19.55 -12.93
CA ARG A 70 -1.49 18.64 -13.41
C ARG A 70 -2.57 18.50 -12.38
N PHE A 71 -3.82 18.50 -12.83
CA PHE A 71 -4.98 18.35 -12.00
C PHE A 71 -5.88 17.23 -12.49
N ASP A 72 -6.31 16.33 -11.62
CA ASP A 72 -7.07 15.10 -11.98
C ASP A 72 -8.50 15.38 -12.51
N GLY A 73 -8.97 16.61 -12.48
CA GLY A 73 -10.26 17.01 -13.01
C GLY A 73 -10.14 17.83 -14.28
N VAL A 74 -11.25 17.94 -15.01
CA VAL A 74 -11.37 18.77 -16.20
C VAL A 74 -12.63 19.64 -16.09
N PRO A 75 -12.77 20.71 -16.91
CA PRO A 75 -13.99 21.50 -16.95
C PRO A 75 -15.21 20.66 -17.33
N THR A 76 -16.32 20.87 -16.62
CA THR A 76 -17.57 20.13 -16.83
C THR A 76 -18.08 20.17 -18.29
N PRO A 77 -18.05 21.32 -19.03
CA PRO A 77 -18.52 21.41 -20.41
C PRO A 77 -17.70 20.59 -21.41
N LEU A 78 -16.49 20.17 -21.02
CA LEU A 78 -15.54 19.52 -21.92
C LEU A 78 -16.08 18.21 -22.49
N ALA A 79 -16.79 17.41 -21.68
CA ALA A 79 -17.34 16.13 -22.12
C ALA A 79 -18.32 16.28 -23.28
N LYS A 80 -19.19 17.30 -23.20
CA LYS A 80 -20.17 17.62 -24.25
C LYS A 80 -19.48 18.15 -25.51
N TYR A 81 -18.57 19.12 -25.36
CA TYR A 81 -17.76 19.64 -26.45
C TYR A 81 -17.07 18.54 -27.25
N ILE A 82 -16.36 17.63 -26.55
CA ILE A 82 -15.66 16.52 -27.20
C ILE A 82 -16.64 15.63 -27.99
N LYS A 83 -17.82 15.36 -27.43
CA LYS A 83 -18.82 14.50 -28.07
C LYS A 83 -19.43 15.10 -29.29
N GLU A 84 -19.70 16.41 -29.28
CA GLU A 84 -20.46 17.11 -30.34
C GLU A 84 -19.54 17.66 -31.43
N ASP A 85 -18.31 18.11 -31.08
CA ASP A 85 -17.47 18.89 -32.01
C ASP A 85 -16.24 18.14 -32.53
N LEU A 86 -15.77 17.09 -31.83
CA LEU A 86 -14.52 16.38 -32.19
C LEU A 86 -14.80 15.11 -33.01
N SER A 87 -14.32 15.10 -34.26
CA SER A 87 -14.54 13.97 -35.17
C SER A 87 -13.60 12.80 -34.97
N ASN A 88 -12.45 12.99 -34.33
CA ASN A 88 -11.41 11.96 -34.04
C ASN A 88 -11.69 11.15 -32.77
N VAL A 89 -12.76 11.49 -32.03
CA VAL A 89 -13.20 10.78 -30.83
C VAL A 89 -14.33 9.83 -31.16
N GLU A 90 -14.25 8.61 -30.67
CA GLU A 90 -15.31 7.59 -30.77
C GLU A 90 -16.29 7.70 -29.60
N LEU A 91 -15.78 7.83 -28.36
CA LEU A 91 -16.57 7.94 -27.14
C LEU A 91 -16.01 9.04 -26.22
N SER A 92 -16.92 9.82 -25.62
CA SER A 92 -16.64 10.77 -24.55
C SER A 92 -17.47 10.39 -23.33
N VAL A 93 -16.79 9.97 -22.26
CA VAL A 93 -17.41 9.35 -21.09
C VAL A 93 -17.11 10.17 -19.85
N PRO A 94 -18.02 11.04 -19.42
CA PRO A 94 -17.93 11.76 -18.16
C PRO A 94 -18.18 10.81 -16.97
N VAL A 95 -17.45 11.02 -15.90
CA VAL A 95 -17.59 10.29 -14.64
C VAL A 95 -17.62 11.30 -13.50
N TYR A 96 -18.82 11.59 -13.00
CA TYR A 96 -19.02 12.42 -11.80
C TYR A 96 -19.19 11.52 -10.61
N ARG A 97 -18.31 11.59 -9.64
CA ARG A 97 -18.47 10.88 -8.37
C ARG A 97 -19.57 11.54 -7.56
N LYS A 98 -20.52 10.71 -7.13
CA LYS A 98 -21.66 11.15 -6.32
C LYS A 98 -21.61 10.55 -4.93
N TYR A 99 -22.11 11.34 -4.02
CA TYR A 99 -22.29 10.96 -2.64
C TYR A 99 -23.78 11.13 -2.29
N PHE A 100 -24.38 10.06 -1.80
CA PHE A 100 -25.72 10.07 -1.27
C PHE A 100 -25.69 9.65 0.20
N PRO A 101 -25.96 10.58 1.14
CA PRO A 101 -25.94 10.31 2.57
C PRO A 101 -26.87 9.18 3.00
N LYS A 102 -27.99 9.00 2.27
CA LYS A 102 -29.01 8.01 2.61
C LYS A 102 -29.53 7.32 1.37
N ILE A 103 -29.40 5.99 1.36
CA ILE A 103 -30.07 5.15 0.36
C ILE A 103 -30.96 4.18 1.08
N THR A 104 -32.23 4.10 0.71
CA THR A 104 -33.21 3.21 1.31
C THR A 104 -33.92 2.38 0.25
N ASN A 105 -34.23 1.14 0.61
CA ASN A 105 -35.11 0.30 -0.17
C ASN A 105 -36.56 0.75 0.04
N SER A 106 -37.29 1.03 -1.02
CA SER A 106 -38.68 1.53 -0.95
C SER A 106 -39.71 0.52 -0.38
N ILE A 107 -39.34 -0.76 -0.28
CA ILE A 107 -40.23 -1.83 0.22
C ILE A 107 -40.31 -1.80 1.75
N ASP A 108 -39.28 -1.33 2.44
CA ASP A 108 -39.24 -1.25 3.90
C ASP A 108 -38.55 0.07 4.30
N SER A 109 -39.34 1.11 4.54
CA SER A 109 -38.89 2.46 4.90
C SER A 109 -38.05 2.53 6.20
N LYS A 110 -37.86 1.41 6.89
CA LYS A 110 -37.12 1.30 8.13
C LYS A 110 -35.66 0.84 7.99
N GLU A 111 -35.27 0.23 6.89
CA GLU A 111 -33.87 -0.17 6.65
C GLU A 111 -33.13 0.86 5.79
N SER A 112 -32.38 1.73 6.45
CA SER A 112 -31.37 2.54 5.78
C SER A 112 -30.10 1.69 5.62
N PHE A 113 -29.66 1.48 4.38
CA PHE A 113 -28.38 0.81 4.14
C PHE A 113 -27.24 1.75 4.50
N LYS A 114 -26.30 1.25 5.33
CA LYS A 114 -25.00 1.91 5.49
C LYS A 114 -24.19 1.69 4.24
N ILE A 115 -23.97 2.75 3.49
CA ILE A 115 -23.00 2.72 2.40
C ILE A 115 -21.66 3.12 3.02
N GLU A 116 -20.77 2.15 3.22
CA GLU A 116 -19.43 2.40 3.73
C GLU A 116 -18.50 2.95 2.62
N ASP A 117 -18.86 2.73 1.35
CA ASP A 117 -18.03 3.04 0.19
C ASP A 117 -18.82 3.88 -0.82
N GLN A 118 -18.90 5.16 -0.53
CA GLN A 118 -19.69 6.11 -1.34
C GLN A 118 -18.98 6.57 -2.62
N GLU A 119 -17.70 6.29 -2.74
CA GLU A 119 -16.92 6.62 -3.95
C GLU A 119 -17.33 5.80 -5.18
N ASN A 120 -18.10 4.75 -4.98
CA ASN A 120 -18.52 3.82 -6.03
C ASN A 120 -19.84 4.18 -6.72
N ILE A 121 -20.40 5.36 -6.47
CA ILE A 121 -21.60 5.87 -7.14
C ILE A 121 -21.17 6.97 -8.14
N ILE A 122 -21.55 6.82 -9.40
CA ILE A 122 -21.22 7.78 -10.44
C ILE A 122 -22.42 8.22 -11.26
N GLU A 123 -22.43 9.51 -11.65
CA GLU A 123 -23.23 9.97 -12.78
C GLU A 123 -22.42 9.83 -14.07
N THR A 124 -23.03 9.23 -15.09
CA THR A 124 -22.38 9.03 -16.39
C THR A 124 -23.41 8.94 -17.52
N THR A 125 -22.94 8.68 -18.72
CA THR A 125 -23.78 8.46 -19.90
C THR A 125 -23.82 6.98 -20.28
N SER A 126 -24.75 6.60 -21.16
CA SER A 126 -24.80 5.24 -21.73
C SER A 126 -23.51 4.81 -22.45
N ASP A 127 -22.71 5.77 -22.91
CA ASP A 127 -21.42 5.50 -23.55
C ASP A 127 -20.40 4.86 -22.61
N TYR A 128 -20.59 4.99 -21.28
CA TYR A 128 -19.79 4.30 -20.28
C TYR A 128 -19.82 2.77 -20.48
N PHE A 129 -20.98 2.18 -20.72
CA PHE A 129 -21.13 0.73 -20.94
C PHE A 129 -20.66 0.25 -22.32
N LYS A 130 -20.42 1.18 -23.27
CA LYS A 130 -19.75 0.88 -24.54
C LYS A 130 -18.23 0.89 -24.36
N MET A 131 -17.73 1.78 -23.49
CA MET A 131 -16.30 1.86 -23.16
C MET A 131 -15.89 0.71 -22.22
N VAL A 132 -16.69 0.45 -21.18
CA VAL A 132 -16.45 -0.62 -20.19
C VAL A 132 -17.44 -1.75 -20.42
N PRO A 133 -17.03 -2.86 -21.06
CA PRO A 133 -17.96 -3.91 -21.47
C PRO A 133 -18.34 -4.81 -20.28
N TYR A 134 -19.34 -4.39 -19.51
CA TYR A 134 -19.90 -5.22 -18.46
C TYR A 134 -20.73 -6.39 -19.03
N GLU A 135 -20.68 -7.53 -18.36
CA GLU A 135 -21.63 -8.64 -18.58
C GLU A 135 -22.98 -8.28 -17.94
N TRP A 136 -24.03 -8.17 -18.73
CA TRP A 136 -25.38 -7.84 -18.27
C TRP A 136 -26.10 -9.08 -17.75
N LEU A 137 -26.48 -9.06 -16.49
CA LEU A 137 -27.25 -10.15 -15.86
C LEU A 137 -28.75 -9.92 -16.03
N ALA A 138 -29.16 -8.64 -16.07
CA ALA A 138 -30.56 -8.23 -16.32
C ALA A 138 -30.60 -6.81 -16.87
N GLY A 139 -31.66 -6.46 -17.59
CA GLY A 139 -31.82 -5.16 -18.26
C GLY A 139 -31.33 -5.18 -19.71
N ASN A 140 -31.33 -4.00 -20.37
CA ASN A 140 -30.96 -3.86 -21.78
C ASN A 140 -29.83 -2.82 -21.93
N PRO A 141 -28.63 -3.21 -22.38
CA PRO A 141 -27.51 -2.27 -22.57
C PRO A 141 -27.81 -1.12 -23.53
N LYS A 142 -28.70 -1.32 -24.53
CA LYS A 142 -29.08 -0.27 -25.50
C LYS A 142 -29.99 0.81 -24.89
N GLN A 143 -30.63 0.50 -23.77
CA GLN A 143 -31.54 1.41 -23.05
C GLN A 143 -30.93 1.94 -21.75
N ALA A 144 -29.68 1.65 -21.51
CA ALA A 144 -28.97 2.06 -20.29
C ALA A 144 -28.98 3.59 -20.12
N LEU A 145 -29.42 4.06 -18.96
CA LEU A 145 -29.40 5.48 -18.55
C LEU A 145 -30.05 6.44 -19.58
N GLN A 146 -31.12 6.01 -20.23
CA GLN A 146 -31.86 6.89 -21.19
C GLN A 146 -32.79 7.85 -20.47
N HIS A 147 -33.43 7.40 -19.38
CA HIS A 147 -34.36 8.22 -18.62
C HIS A 147 -33.72 8.77 -17.34
N PRO A 148 -34.18 9.94 -16.86
CA PRO A 148 -33.78 10.42 -15.55
C PRO A 148 -34.29 9.46 -14.46
N ASN A 149 -33.58 9.46 -13.32
CA ASN A 149 -33.93 8.61 -12.17
C ASN A 149 -33.88 7.09 -12.44
N GLU A 150 -33.05 6.67 -13.38
CA GLU A 150 -32.66 5.28 -13.57
C GLU A 150 -31.33 5.02 -12.87
N VAL A 151 -31.21 3.82 -12.27
CA VAL A 151 -29.96 3.34 -11.71
C VAL A 151 -29.64 1.94 -12.24
N ILE A 152 -28.39 1.73 -12.59
CA ILE A 152 -27.84 0.41 -12.91
C ILE A 152 -26.92 0.01 -11.75
N LEU A 153 -27.04 -1.23 -11.29
CA LEU A 153 -26.30 -1.75 -10.15
C LEU A 153 -25.34 -2.85 -10.59
N THR A 154 -24.19 -2.96 -9.92
CA THR A 154 -23.43 -4.21 -10.00
C THR A 154 -24.12 -5.30 -9.19
N LYS A 155 -23.80 -6.57 -9.47
CA LYS A 155 -24.36 -7.72 -8.77
C LYS A 155 -24.12 -7.65 -7.26
N SER A 156 -22.93 -7.26 -6.84
CA SER A 156 -22.60 -7.10 -5.43
C SER A 156 -23.46 -6.04 -4.76
N ARG A 157 -23.70 -4.91 -5.43
CA ARG A 157 -24.53 -3.83 -4.93
C ARG A 157 -26.01 -4.19 -4.95
N ALA A 158 -26.48 -4.86 -5.99
CA ALA A 158 -27.84 -5.38 -6.05
C ALA A 158 -28.13 -6.36 -4.91
N ASN A 159 -27.19 -7.25 -4.59
CA ASN A 159 -27.31 -8.17 -3.44
C ASN A 159 -27.32 -7.45 -2.07
N GLN A 160 -26.61 -6.31 -1.98
CA GLN A 160 -26.61 -5.52 -0.76
C GLN A 160 -27.98 -4.87 -0.50
N TYR A 161 -28.62 -4.33 -1.54
CA TYR A 161 -29.93 -3.69 -1.41
C TYR A 161 -31.10 -4.66 -1.43
N PHE A 162 -30.96 -5.77 -2.13
CA PHE A 162 -32.00 -6.79 -2.34
C PHE A 162 -31.41 -8.19 -2.09
N PRO A 163 -31.15 -8.55 -0.82
CA PRO A 163 -30.52 -9.83 -0.48
C PRO A 163 -31.32 -11.02 -1.01
N ASN A 164 -30.64 -11.99 -1.61
CA ASN A 164 -31.22 -13.24 -2.13
C ASN A 164 -32.31 -13.08 -3.21
N ILE A 165 -32.34 -11.97 -3.92
CA ILE A 165 -33.25 -11.74 -5.05
C ILE A 165 -32.47 -11.97 -6.36
N ASP A 166 -33.09 -12.68 -7.33
CA ASP A 166 -32.46 -12.87 -8.65
C ASP A 166 -32.28 -11.51 -9.35
N PRO A 167 -31.16 -11.24 -10.00
CA PRO A 167 -30.92 -10.00 -10.76
C PRO A 167 -32.05 -9.59 -11.70
N LYS A 168 -32.73 -10.55 -12.31
CA LYS A 168 -33.88 -10.27 -13.21
C LYS A 168 -35.08 -9.71 -12.47
N GLU A 169 -35.28 -10.08 -11.23
CA GLU A 169 -36.37 -9.61 -10.37
C GLU A 169 -36.00 -8.30 -9.66
N VAL A 170 -34.74 -7.89 -9.65
CA VAL A 170 -34.29 -6.61 -9.13
C VAL A 170 -34.62 -5.46 -10.09
N VAL A 171 -34.64 -5.73 -11.41
CA VAL A 171 -35.02 -4.75 -12.41
C VAL A 171 -36.48 -4.32 -12.20
N GLY A 172 -36.75 -3.00 -12.19
CA GLY A 172 -38.04 -2.39 -11.92
C GLY A 172 -38.30 -2.10 -10.45
N LYS A 173 -37.47 -2.62 -9.53
CA LYS A 173 -37.54 -2.19 -8.11
C LYS A 173 -37.01 -0.79 -7.95
N THR A 174 -37.40 -0.14 -6.86
CA THR A 174 -37.05 1.26 -6.61
C THR A 174 -36.18 1.41 -5.39
N LEU A 175 -35.23 2.36 -5.46
CA LEU A 175 -34.36 2.79 -4.39
C LEU A 175 -34.56 4.30 -4.18
N MET A 176 -34.60 4.74 -2.95
CA MET A 176 -34.64 6.15 -2.62
C MET A 176 -33.23 6.64 -2.28
N TYR A 177 -32.70 7.49 -3.10
CA TYR A 177 -31.43 8.19 -2.89
C TYR A 177 -31.75 9.56 -2.32
N ASP A 178 -31.49 9.76 -1.05
CA ASP A 178 -31.93 10.91 -0.25
C ASP A 178 -33.46 11.11 -0.34
N THR A 179 -33.90 12.03 -1.18
CA THR A 179 -35.32 12.36 -1.42
C THR A 179 -35.80 11.98 -2.82
N THR A 180 -34.93 11.42 -3.66
CA THR A 180 -35.22 11.11 -5.05
C THR A 180 -35.38 9.61 -5.25
N LEU A 181 -36.47 9.20 -5.89
CA LEU A 181 -36.74 7.80 -6.19
C LEU A 181 -36.08 7.43 -7.52
N TYR A 182 -35.24 6.39 -7.48
CA TYR A 182 -34.62 5.79 -8.66
C TYR A 182 -35.17 4.39 -8.91
N SER A 183 -35.41 4.08 -10.18
CA SER A 183 -35.79 2.73 -10.61
C SER A 183 -34.58 1.97 -11.10
N VAL A 184 -34.40 0.73 -10.67
CA VAL A 184 -33.35 -0.15 -11.16
C VAL A 184 -33.66 -0.56 -12.60
N SER A 185 -32.90 -0.07 -13.58
CA SER A 185 -33.07 -0.36 -15.01
C SER A 185 -32.18 -1.51 -15.49
N GLY A 186 -31.18 -1.93 -14.69
CA GLY A 186 -30.31 -3.04 -15.03
C GLY A 186 -29.41 -3.50 -13.90
N VAL A 187 -28.93 -4.72 -14.04
CA VAL A 187 -27.93 -5.30 -13.17
C VAL A 187 -26.79 -5.88 -14.00
N VAL A 188 -25.57 -5.46 -13.70
CA VAL A 188 -24.35 -5.91 -14.37
C VAL A 188 -23.48 -6.73 -13.42
N LYS A 189 -22.69 -7.64 -13.96
CA LYS A 189 -21.70 -8.40 -13.20
C LYS A 189 -20.57 -7.48 -12.74
N ASP A 190 -20.06 -7.69 -11.53
CA ASP A 190 -18.86 -6.98 -11.07
C ASP A 190 -17.67 -7.30 -11.96
N LEU A 191 -16.76 -6.34 -12.15
CA LEU A 191 -15.52 -6.56 -12.90
C LEU A 191 -14.63 -7.56 -12.17
N GLU A 192 -14.20 -8.59 -12.85
CA GLU A 192 -13.34 -9.64 -12.28
C GLU A 192 -11.84 -9.26 -12.31
N SER A 193 -11.48 -8.34 -13.22
CA SER A 193 -10.11 -7.84 -13.35
C SER A 193 -9.97 -6.50 -12.61
N PRO A 194 -8.79 -6.22 -12.04
CA PRO A 194 -8.50 -4.91 -11.50
C PRO A 194 -8.66 -3.83 -12.56
N SER A 195 -9.37 -2.77 -12.21
CA SER A 195 -9.68 -1.69 -13.15
C SER A 195 -9.72 -0.34 -12.44
N SER A 196 -9.38 0.72 -13.16
CA SER A 196 -9.58 2.11 -12.75
C SER A 196 -11.07 2.51 -12.74
N PHE A 197 -11.93 1.69 -13.33
CA PHE A 197 -13.38 1.88 -13.31
C PHE A 197 -13.99 1.19 -12.06
N LEU A 198 -14.04 1.92 -10.94
CA LEU A 198 -14.42 1.39 -9.63
C LEU A 198 -15.92 1.46 -9.33
N ALA A 199 -16.73 2.02 -10.25
CA ALA A 199 -18.14 2.26 -10.00
C ALA A 199 -18.94 0.97 -9.78
N LYS A 200 -19.82 0.99 -8.81
CA LYS A 200 -20.78 -0.08 -8.49
C LYS A 200 -22.23 0.31 -8.72
N GLU A 201 -22.49 1.61 -8.84
CA GLU A 201 -23.79 2.18 -9.11
C GLU A 201 -23.64 3.27 -10.16
N PHE A 202 -24.55 3.25 -11.14
CA PHE A 202 -24.51 4.13 -12.29
C PHE A 202 -25.85 4.84 -12.40
N VAL A 203 -25.82 6.16 -12.35
CA VAL A 203 -27.00 7.01 -12.58
C VAL A 203 -26.75 7.90 -13.79
N LYS A 204 -27.82 8.31 -14.45
CA LYS A 204 -27.72 9.21 -15.61
C LYS A 204 -27.14 10.55 -15.19
N VAL A 205 -26.22 11.08 -16.02
CA VAL A 205 -25.71 12.44 -15.82
C VAL A 205 -26.86 13.45 -15.81
N SER A 206 -26.86 14.33 -14.81
CA SER A 206 -27.88 15.38 -14.68
C SER A 206 -27.79 16.39 -15.83
N ASP A 207 -28.93 16.98 -16.18
CA ASP A 207 -28.97 18.01 -17.24
C ASP A 207 -28.12 19.23 -16.85
N ASP A 208 -28.06 19.59 -15.58
CA ASP A 208 -27.22 20.68 -15.07
C ASP A 208 -25.72 20.41 -15.30
N ASN A 209 -25.28 19.18 -15.05
CA ASN A 209 -23.88 18.81 -15.30
C ASN A 209 -23.58 18.70 -16.82
N TRP A 210 -24.51 18.12 -17.60
CA TRP A 210 -24.31 17.95 -19.04
C TRP A 210 -24.33 19.28 -19.81
N ASN A 211 -25.17 20.21 -19.40
CA ASN A 211 -25.35 21.54 -20.05
C ASN A 211 -24.60 22.65 -19.30
N SER A 212 -23.69 22.31 -18.39
CA SER A 212 -22.85 23.28 -17.70
C SER A 212 -22.03 24.11 -18.69
N ASP A 213 -21.81 25.38 -18.39
CA ASP A 213 -20.95 26.32 -19.12
C ASP A 213 -19.72 26.76 -18.27
N LEU A 214 -19.48 26.10 -17.15
CA LEU A 214 -18.43 26.44 -16.20
C LEU A 214 -17.04 25.93 -16.64
N TRP A 215 -16.45 26.60 -17.63
CA TRP A 215 -15.14 26.24 -18.17
C TRP A 215 -13.98 26.47 -17.19
N VAL A 216 -14.13 27.35 -16.22
CA VAL A 216 -13.10 27.68 -15.22
C VAL A 216 -13.08 26.71 -14.03
N SER A 217 -14.08 25.84 -13.92
CA SER A 217 -14.24 24.92 -12.80
C SER A 217 -13.62 23.57 -13.10
N PHE A 218 -12.41 23.35 -12.61
CA PHE A 218 -11.76 22.05 -12.60
C PHE A 218 -12.03 21.35 -11.27
N MET A 219 -12.79 20.26 -11.30
CA MET A 219 -13.22 19.57 -10.08
C MET A 219 -12.69 18.14 -10.05
N SER A 220 -12.03 17.75 -8.97
CA SER A 220 -11.44 16.42 -8.82
C SER A 220 -12.48 15.27 -8.72
N ASN A 221 -13.73 15.59 -8.41
CA ASN A 221 -14.85 14.64 -8.44
C ASN A 221 -15.40 14.43 -9.86
N PHE A 222 -14.92 15.20 -10.85
CA PHE A 222 -15.27 15.05 -12.27
C PHE A 222 -14.05 14.58 -13.06
N THR A 223 -14.11 13.37 -13.54
CA THR A 223 -13.11 12.77 -14.42
C THR A 223 -13.71 12.47 -15.79
N LEU A 224 -12.87 12.49 -16.81
CA LEU A 224 -13.29 12.28 -18.19
C LEU A 224 -12.41 11.22 -18.85
N PHE A 225 -13.05 10.20 -19.40
CA PHE A 225 -12.39 9.23 -20.25
C PHE A 225 -12.82 9.44 -21.70
N VAL A 226 -11.88 9.27 -22.61
CA VAL A 226 -12.15 9.34 -24.05
C VAL A 226 -11.62 8.11 -24.75
N LYS A 227 -12.36 7.62 -25.73
CA LYS A 227 -11.87 6.61 -26.67
C LYS A 227 -11.64 7.27 -28.01
N LEU A 228 -10.41 7.31 -28.46
CA LEU A 228 -10.02 7.85 -29.75
C LEU A 228 -10.23 6.81 -30.86
N LYS A 229 -10.47 7.26 -32.10
CA LYS A 229 -10.55 6.37 -33.26
C LYS A 229 -9.21 5.67 -33.53
N SER A 230 -8.10 6.37 -33.30
CA SER A 230 -6.75 5.83 -33.39
C SER A 230 -5.90 6.35 -32.21
N PRO A 231 -5.01 5.53 -31.62
CA PRO A 231 -4.03 6.00 -30.63
C PRO A 231 -3.12 7.13 -31.14
N ASN A 232 -2.89 7.18 -32.45
CA ASN A 232 -2.09 8.22 -33.09
C ASN A 232 -2.75 9.61 -33.10
N ASP A 233 -4.06 9.68 -32.89
CA ASP A 233 -4.80 10.94 -32.80
C ASP A 233 -4.59 11.67 -31.47
N ARG A 234 -3.82 11.09 -30.53
CA ARG A 234 -3.59 11.60 -29.17
C ARG A 234 -3.13 13.06 -29.17
N ASP A 235 -2.06 13.37 -29.90
CA ASP A 235 -1.45 14.71 -29.85
C ASP A 235 -2.35 15.75 -30.53
N ALA A 236 -3.04 15.39 -31.62
CA ALA A 236 -4.03 16.25 -32.25
C ALA A 236 -5.20 16.53 -31.30
N PHE A 237 -5.72 15.50 -30.60
CA PHE A 237 -6.75 15.62 -29.60
C PHE A 237 -6.34 16.57 -28.45
N VAL A 238 -5.15 16.35 -27.85
CA VAL A 238 -4.65 17.18 -26.76
C VAL A 238 -4.52 18.64 -27.18
N ASN A 239 -3.99 18.90 -28.37
CA ASN A 239 -3.85 20.26 -28.90
C ASN A 239 -5.20 20.95 -29.10
N GLU A 240 -6.18 20.25 -29.65
CA GLU A 240 -7.51 20.80 -29.94
C GLU A 240 -8.27 21.09 -28.64
N VAL A 241 -8.25 20.15 -27.69
CA VAL A 241 -8.88 20.30 -26.37
C VAL A 241 -8.21 21.42 -25.56
N SER A 242 -6.86 21.46 -25.54
CA SER A 242 -6.12 22.52 -24.83
C SER A 242 -6.40 23.89 -25.41
N LYS A 243 -6.48 24.01 -26.76
CA LYS A 243 -6.85 25.26 -27.45
C LYS A 243 -8.25 25.73 -27.00
N LYS A 244 -9.22 24.82 -26.98
CA LYS A 244 -10.59 25.15 -26.56
C LYS A 244 -10.65 25.59 -25.10
N ILE A 245 -10.02 24.84 -24.19
CA ILE A 245 -9.96 25.22 -22.78
C ILE A 245 -9.33 26.61 -22.62
N HIS A 246 -8.18 26.82 -23.28
CA HIS A 246 -7.49 28.12 -23.23
C HIS A 246 -8.36 29.27 -23.74
N GLU A 247 -9.06 29.09 -24.87
CA GLU A 247 -9.96 30.10 -25.44
C GLU A 247 -11.09 30.47 -24.45
N MET A 248 -11.67 29.46 -23.79
CA MET A 248 -12.79 29.64 -22.88
C MET A 248 -12.38 30.20 -21.51
N THR A 249 -11.14 29.95 -21.09
CA THR A 249 -10.64 30.36 -19.76
C THR A 249 -9.69 31.55 -19.78
N LYS A 250 -9.30 32.02 -20.98
CA LYS A 250 -8.26 33.05 -21.15
C LYS A 250 -8.53 34.33 -20.35
N LYS A 251 -9.79 34.76 -20.23
CA LYS A 251 -10.14 35.98 -19.49
C LYS A 251 -9.93 35.81 -18.01
N ASP A 252 -10.30 34.65 -17.47
CA ASP A 252 -10.29 34.36 -16.03
C ASP A 252 -8.87 34.08 -15.55
N PHE A 253 -8.04 33.42 -16.37
CA PHE A 253 -6.66 33.11 -16.02
C PHE A 253 -5.62 34.12 -16.55
N ALA A 254 -6.05 35.17 -17.30
CA ALA A 254 -5.13 36.19 -17.82
C ALA A 254 -4.39 36.93 -16.71
N GLU A 255 -5.09 37.28 -15.64
CA GLU A 255 -4.49 37.94 -14.49
C GLU A 255 -3.50 37.08 -13.71
N MET A 256 -3.60 35.75 -13.88
CA MET A 256 -2.74 34.78 -13.20
C MET A 256 -1.51 34.38 -14.03
N ASN A 257 -1.33 34.93 -15.25
CA ASN A 257 -0.32 34.47 -16.20
C ASN A 257 -0.30 32.94 -16.39
N THR A 258 -1.43 32.29 -16.17
CA THR A 258 -1.59 30.84 -16.23
C THR A 258 -2.33 30.49 -17.53
N LYS A 259 -1.85 29.46 -18.22
CA LYS A 259 -2.57 28.86 -19.34
C LYS A 259 -3.17 27.55 -18.89
N ALA A 260 -4.50 27.47 -18.93
CA ALA A 260 -5.18 26.20 -18.72
C ALA A 260 -5.26 25.43 -20.04
N GLY A 261 -5.08 24.12 -19.95
CA GLY A 261 -5.17 23.17 -21.05
C GLY A 261 -5.54 21.79 -20.54
N ALA A 262 -5.30 20.78 -21.36
CA ALA A 262 -5.52 19.39 -21.00
C ALA A 262 -4.34 18.52 -21.40
N GLY A 263 -4.18 17.42 -20.67
CA GLY A 263 -3.31 16.31 -21.01
C GLY A 263 -4.08 14.99 -20.96
N VAL A 264 -3.48 13.93 -21.45
CA VAL A 264 -4.08 12.59 -21.40
C VAL A 264 -3.09 11.54 -20.93
N THR A 265 -3.56 10.62 -20.10
CA THR A 265 -2.83 9.41 -19.69
C THR A 265 -3.49 8.18 -20.32
N PRO A 266 -2.73 7.29 -21.00
CA PRO A 266 -3.26 6.02 -21.49
C PRO A 266 -3.88 5.21 -20.37
N LEU A 267 -4.97 4.49 -20.63
CA LEU A 267 -5.69 3.72 -19.61
C LEU A 267 -4.77 2.76 -18.83
N ALA A 268 -3.83 2.11 -19.51
CA ALA A 268 -2.88 1.18 -18.88
C ALA A 268 -1.93 1.84 -17.87
N ASP A 269 -1.73 3.16 -17.97
CA ASP A 269 -0.81 3.92 -17.12
C ASP A 269 -1.54 4.69 -16.00
N VAL A 270 -2.89 4.80 -16.07
CA VAL A 270 -3.71 5.54 -15.09
C VAL A 270 -3.44 5.11 -13.66
N HIS A 271 -3.34 3.79 -13.43
CA HIS A 271 -3.13 3.23 -12.10
C HIS A 271 -1.81 3.66 -11.44
N PHE A 272 -0.79 3.99 -12.26
CA PHE A 272 0.55 4.37 -11.78
C PHE A 272 0.92 5.83 -12.02
N ASP A 273 0.02 6.64 -12.56
CA ASP A 273 0.30 8.06 -12.79
C ASP A 273 0.17 8.84 -11.47
N LYS A 274 1.30 9.25 -10.91
CA LYS A 274 1.40 9.94 -9.62
C LYS A 274 0.62 11.26 -9.53
N ASN A 275 0.31 11.87 -10.67
CA ASN A 275 -0.40 13.14 -10.73
C ASN A 275 -1.93 12.95 -10.70
N LEU A 276 -2.39 11.69 -10.73
CA LEU A 276 -3.80 11.35 -10.66
C LEU A 276 -4.15 10.86 -9.25
N GLN A 277 -5.38 11.14 -8.82
CA GLN A 277 -5.88 10.66 -7.53
C GLN A 277 -5.96 9.13 -7.51
N ASN A 278 -5.74 8.55 -6.33
CA ASN A 278 -5.77 7.10 -6.08
C ASN A 278 -4.76 6.30 -6.91
N SER A 279 -3.67 6.93 -7.35
CA SER A 279 -2.60 6.23 -8.07
C SER A 279 -1.77 5.35 -7.12
N SER A 280 -1.33 4.20 -7.64
CA SER A 280 -0.40 3.30 -6.95
C SER A 280 1.05 3.67 -7.28
N ASN A 281 1.97 3.35 -6.37
CA ASN A 281 3.38 3.64 -6.58
C ASN A 281 4.09 2.43 -7.23
N ILE A 282 4.47 2.54 -8.50
CA ILE A 282 5.19 1.49 -9.24
C ILE A 282 6.50 1.06 -8.56
N LYS A 283 7.18 1.96 -7.81
CA LYS A 283 8.39 1.61 -7.07
C LYS A 283 8.11 0.57 -5.98
N VAL A 284 6.93 0.63 -5.36
CA VAL A 284 6.48 -0.36 -4.36
C VAL A 284 6.30 -1.73 -5.01
N VAL A 285 5.74 -1.78 -6.23
CA VAL A 285 5.58 -3.04 -6.99
C VAL A 285 6.95 -3.64 -7.31
N TYR A 286 7.93 -2.84 -7.75
CA TYR A 286 9.31 -3.31 -7.93
C TYR A 286 9.95 -3.79 -6.63
N GLY A 287 9.63 -3.12 -5.52
CA GLY A 287 10.03 -3.56 -4.19
C GLY A 287 9.49 -4.97 -3.86
N PHE A 288 8.21 -5.24 -4.15
CA PHE A 288 7.61 -6.56 -3.96
C PHE A 288 8.27 -7.63 -4.84
N ILE A 289 8.56 -7.31 -6.10
CA ILE A 289 9.30 -8.23 -6.99
C ILE A 289 10.67 -8.56 -6.39
N GLY A 290 11.41 -7.55 -5.91
CA GLY A 290 12.70 -7.74 -5.25
C GLY A 290 12.60 -8.65 -4.01
N ILE A 291 11.59 -8.42 -3.17
CA ILE A 291 11.30 -9.26 -2.00
C ILE A 291 11.06 -10.72 -2.42
N GLY A 292 10.19 -10.94 -3.42
CA GLY A 292 9.89 -12.28 -3.94
C GLY A 292 11.14 -13.00 -4.45
N VAL A 293 11.98 -12.32 -5.23
CA VAL A 293 13.25 -12.86 -5.72
C VAL A 293 14.20 -13.23 -4.56
N PHE A 294 14.34 -12.37 -3.55
CA PHE A 294 15.18 -12.65 -2.40
C PHE A 294 14.68 -13.83 -1.57
N LEU A 295 13.36 -13.91 -1.32
CA LEU A 295 12.78 -15.04 -0.59
C LEU A 295 12.97 -16.37 -1.36
N LEU A 296 12.82 -16.34 -2.68
CA LEU A 296 13.10 -17.48 -3.54
C LEU A 296 14.55 -17.93 -3.46
N LEU A 297 15.48 -16.98 -3.57
CA LEU A 297 16.91 -17.26 -3.45
C LEU A 297 17.24 -17.86 -2.08
N LEU A 298 16.68 -17.31 -0.99
CA LEU A 298 16.89 -17.82 0.36
C LEU A 298 16.39 -19.25 0.53
N ALA A 299 15.18 -19.57 0.04
CA ALA A 299 14.64 -20.92 0.11
C ALA A 299 15.50 -21.91 -0.69
N THR A 300 15.93 -21.51 -1.89
CA THR A 300 16.80 -22.30 -2.77
C THR A 300 18.19 -22.52 -2.16
N ILE A 301 18.80 -21.46 -1.63
CA ILE A 301 20.12 -21.52 -0.98
C ILE A 301 20.06 -22.40 0.27
N ASN A 302 19.00 -22.27 1.06
CA ASN A 302 18.80 -23.11 2.25
C ASN A 302 18.77 -24.60 1.86
N TYR A 303 17.99 -24.95 0.83
CA TYR A 303 17.94 -26.30 0.31
C TYR A 303 19.32 -26.79 -0.19
N ILE A 304 20.04 -25.99 -0.99
CA ILE A 304 21.37 -26.31 -1.49
C ILE A 304 22.34 -26.55 -0.32
N ASN A 305 22.33 -25.69 0.70
CA ASN A 305 23.19 -25.81 1.87
C ASN A 305 22.95 -27.12 2.62
N LEU A 306 21.68 -27.46 2.89
CA LEU A 306 21.29 -28.69 3.58
C LEU A 306 21.63 -29.96 2.78
N THR A 307 21.34 -29.94 1.47
CA THR A 307 21.61 -31.09 0.59
C THR A 307 23.10 -31.30 0.37
N THR A 308 23.85 -30.22 0.14
CA THR A 308 25.32 -30.29 0.00
C THR A 308 26.01 -30.82 1.27
N ALA A 309 25.52 -30.42 2.44
CA ALA A 309 26.07 -30.90 3.70
C ALA A 309 25.87 -32.42 3.88
N GLN A 310 24.91 -33.04 3.23
CA GLN A 310 24.68 -34.49 3.25
C GLN A 310 25.56 -35.28 2.26
N VAL A 311 26.21 -34.61 1.30
CA VAL A 311 27.05 -35.27 0.27
C VAL A 311 28.07 -36.26 0.85
N PRO A 312 28.82 -35.96 1.96
CA PRO A 312 29.77 -36.92 2.55
C PRO A 312 29.10 -38.23 2.98
N TYR A 313 27.89 -38.18 3.52
CA TYR A 313 27.15 -39.40 3.95
C TYR A 313 26.64 -40.20 2.77
N ARG A 314 26.38 -39.56 1.65
CA ARG A 314 25.91 -40.19 0.40
C ARG A 314 27.07 -40.71 -0.48
N ALA A 315 28.28 -40.21 -0.23
CA ALA A 315 29.44 -40.55 -1.07
C ALA A 315 29.71 -42.04 -1.15
N LYS A 316 29.53 -42.80 -0.03
CA LYS A 316 29.70 -44.25 -0.01
C LYS A 316 28.69 -45.00 -0.91
N GLU A 317 27.41 -44.60 -0.80
CA GLU A 317 26.35 -45.19 -1.64
C GLU A 317 26.62 -44.93 -3.13
N ILE A 318 27.00 -43.71 -3.46
CA ILE A 318 27.25 -43.30 -4.86
C ILE A 318 28.53 -43.87 -5.39
N GLY A 319 29.58 -44.03 -4.55
CA GLY A 319 30.80 -44.72 -4.92
C GLY A 319 30.49 -46.17 -5.34
N ILE A 320 29.67 -46.90 -4.57
CA ILE A 320 29.23 -48.27 -4.88
C ILE A 320 28.40 -48.28 -6.22
N ARG A 321 27.52 -47.33 -6.45
CA ARG A 321 26.74 -47.24 -7.67
C ARG A 321 27.63 -46.98 -8.90
N LYS A 322 28.61 -46.07 -8.77
CA LYS A 322 29.60 -45.79 -9.81
C LYS A 322 30.46 -47.03 -10.14
N THR A 323 30.86 -47.84 -9.11
CA THR A 323 31.56 -49.08 -9.37
C THR A 323 30.71 -50.16 -10.07
N LEU A 324 29.38 -50.06 -9.94
CA LEU A 324 28.42 -50.90 -10.65
C LEU A 324 28.02 -50.36 -12.05
N GLY A 325 28.71 -49.27 -12.51
CA GLY A 325 28.57 -48.79 -13.89
C GLY A 325 27.57 -47.62 -14.04
N GLU A 326 27.04 -47.01 -12.94
CA GLU A 326 26.13 -45.82 -13.01
C GLU A 326 26.89 -44.62 -13.59
N GLN A 327 26.32 -44.00 -14.61
CA GLN A 327 26.93 -42.85 -15.27
C GLN A 327 26.68 -41.54 -14.47
N PRO A 328 27.51 -40.50 -14.61
CA PRO A 328 27.33 -39.20 -13.95
C PRO A 328 25.97 -38.58 -14.26
N PHE A 329 25.42 -38.80 -15.44
CA PHE A 329 24.11 -38.30 -15.84
C PHE A 329 22.97 -38.96 -15.05
N ASP A 330 23.05 -40.26 -14.78
CA ASP A 330 22.04 -41.01 -14.03
C ASP A 330 22.01 -40.57 -12.57
N VAL A 331 23.18 -40.30 -12.00
CA VAL A 331 23.31 -39.72 -10.64
C VAL A 331 22.63 -38.34 -10.60
N THR A 332 22.92 -37.47 -11.56
CA THR A 332 22.30 -36.12 -11.65
C THR A 332 20.80 -36.22 -11.83
N LYS A 333 20.31 -37.09 -12.71
CA LYS A 333 18.88 -37.35 -12.93
C LYS A 333 18.18 -37.86 -11.68
N SER A 334 18.81 -38.74 -10.90
CA SER A 334 18.28 -39.23 -9.63
C SER A 334 18.13 -38.11 -8.61
N PHE A 335 19.12 -37.21 -8.52
CA PHE A 335 19.06 -36.02 -7.65
C PHE A 335 17.95 -35.05 -8.06
N LEU A 336 17.82 -34.79 -9.35
CA LEU A 336 16.79 -33.89 -9.88
C LEU A 336 15.39 -34.44 -9.57
N ILE A 337 15.14 -35.72 -9.72
CA ILE A 337 13.87 -36.37 -9.38
C ILE A 337 13.62 -36.28 -7.87
N GLU A 338 14.64 -36.53 -7.02
CA GLU A 338 14.54 -36.42 -5.55
C GLU A 338 14.14 -35.01 -5.16
N THR A 339 14.83 -33.99 -5.70
CA THR A 339 14.55 -32.57 -5.45
C THR A 339 13.14 -32.19 -5.92
N PHE A 340 12.74 -32.64 -7.12
CA PHE A 340 11.41 -32.40 -7.65
C PHE A 340 10.31 -32.99 -6.75
N CYS A 341 10.50 -34.23 -6.25
CA CYS A 341 9.57 -34.82 -5.28
C CYS A 341 9.45 -34.00 -3.99
N ILE A 342 10.59 -33.50 -3.46
CA ILE A 342 10.58 -32.62 -2.28
C ILE A 342 9.85 -31.30 -2.59
N CYS A 343 10.08 -30.71 -3.76
CA CYS A 343 9.39 -29.49 -4.19
C CYS A 343 7.87 -29.70 -4.32
N ILE A 344 7.41 -30.85 -4.82
CA ILE A 344 5.97 -31.18 -4.86
C ILE A 344 5.40 -31.32 -3.45
N CYS A 345 6.10 -32.01 -2.53
CA CYS A 345 5.65 -32.08 -1.13
C CYS A 345 5.61 -30.68 -0.47
N ALA A 346 6.60 -29.82 -0.77
CA ALA A 346 6.63 -28.45 -0.29
C ALA A 346 5.49 -27.62 -0.90
N LEU A 347 5.17 -27.79 -2.17
CA LEU A 347 4.04 -27.14 -2.84
C LEU A 347 2.70 -27.54 -2.20
N LEU A 348 2.49 -28.83 -1.91
CA LEU A 348 1.27 -29.29 -1.24
C LEU A 348 1.13 -28.65 0.16
N LEU A 349 2.23 -28.50 0.89
CA LEU A 349 2.23 -27.84 2.19
C LEU A 349 2.12 -26.32 2.06
N SER A 350 2.60 -25.72 0.98
CA SER A 350 2.53 -24.29 0.78
C SER A 350 1.09 -23.77 0.62
N TRP A 351 0.18 -24.57 0.07
CA TRP A 351 -1.20 -24.15 -0.12
C TRP A 351 -1.92 -23.78 1.20
N PRO A 352 -1.98 -24.63 2.24
CA PRO A 352 -2.56 -24.23 3.53
C PRO A 352 -1.79 -23.10 4.21
N LEU A 353 -0.46 -23.05 4.07
CA LEU A 353 0.35 -21.96 4.62
C LEU A 353 -0.01 -20.62 3.94
N THR A 354 -0.20 -20.59 2.63
CA THR A 354 -0.63 -19.40 1.91
C THR A 354 -1.97 -18.91 2.43
N LYS A 355 -2.94 -19.81 2.68
CA LYS A 355 -4.25 -19.43 3.26
C LYS A 355 -4.12 -18.86 4.68
N ILE A 356 -3.24 -19.43 5.50
CA ILE A 356 -2.95 -18.87 6.83
C ILE A 356 -2.36 -17.47 6.73
N PHE A 357 -1.41 -17.26 5.83
CA PHE A 357 -0.81 -15.94 5.61
C PHE A 357 -1.81 -14.94 5.02
N GLU A 358 -2.61 -15.32 4.01
CA GLU A 358 -3.67 -14.46 3.46
C GLU A 358 -4.62 -13.98 4.57
N LYS A 359 -5.08 -14.87 5.44
CA LYS A 359 -5.96 -14.52 6.56
C LYS A 359 -5.24 -13.64 7.61
N ALA A 360 -3.99 -13.93 7.94
CA ALA A 360 -3.22 -13.15 8.92
C ALA A 360 -2.93 -11.73 8.44
N PHE A 361 -2.92 -11.49 7.13
CA PHE A 361 -2.60 -10.22 6.50
C PHE A 361 -3.76 -9.63 5.70
N GLU A 362 -4.97 -10.14 5.88
CA GLU A 362 -6.17 -9.73 5.13
C GLU A 362 -6.37 -8.20 5.12
N SER A 363 -6.15 -7.54 6.25
CA SER A 363 -6.26 -6.08 6.38
C SER A 363 -5.20 -5.28 5.60
N TYR A 364 -4.14 -5.93 5.12
CA TYR A 364 -3.03 -5.28 4.39
C TYR A 364 -3.00 -5.66 2.91
N LEU A 365 -3.82 -6.63 2.52
CA LEU A 365 -3.97 -7.02 1.12
C LEU A 365 -5.11 -6.21 0.48
N PRO A 366 -5.06 -5.95 -0.84
CA PRO A 366 -6.16 -5.30 -1.54
C PRO A 366 -7.47 -6.07 -1.32
N ALA A 367 -8.56 -5.36 -0.98
CA ALA A 367 -9.85 -5.97 -0.68
C ALA A 367 -10.36 -6.90 -1.80
N ASN A 368 -10.08 -6.55 -3.05
CA ASN A 368 -10.51 -7.30 -4.23
C ASN A 368 -9.53 -8.40 -4.66
N LEU A 369 -8.42 -8.62 -3.94
CA LEU A 369 -7.45 -9.66 -4.30
C LEU A 369 -8.06 -11.07 -4.26
N ASN A 370 -9.01 -11.32 -3.36
CA ASN A 370 -9.68 -12.62 -3.24
C ASN A 370 -10.69 -12.89 -4.36
N SER A 371 -11.27 -11.86 -4.96
CA SER A 371 -12.19 -11.96 -6.10
C SER A 371 -11.46 -11.92 -7.44
N PHE A 372 -10.17 -11.58 -7.45
CA PHE A 372 -9.36 -11.53 -8.66
C PHE A 372 -9.11 -12.92 -9.24
N SER A 373 -9.54 -13.12 -10.48
CA SER A 373 -9.38 -14.39 -11.21
C SER A 373 -7.97 -14.52 -11.78
N ASP A 374 -7.03 -15.01 -10.94
CA ASP A 374 -5.61 -15.17 -11.27
C ASP A 374 -5.14 -16.64 -11.34
N ILE A 375 -6.08 -17.59 -11.43
CA ILE A 375 -5.76 -19.03 -11.35
C ILE A 375 -4.73 -19.45 -12.42
N LEU A 376 -4.89 -19.02 -13.67
CA LEU A 376 -3.98 -19.40 -14.75
C LEU A 376 -2.58 -18.78 -14.61
N PRO A 377 -2.43 -17.46 -14.41
CA PRO A 377 -1.13 -16.84 -14.17
C PRO A 377 -0.41 -17.43 -12.96
N VAL A 378 -1.13 -17.64 -11.85
CA VAL A 378 -0.59 -18.25 -10.63
C VAL A 378 -0.12 -19.69 -10.87
N SER A 379 -0.91 -20.50 -11.59
CA SER A 379 -0.55 -21.88 -11.90
C SER A 379 0.72 -21.96 -12.75
N ILE A 380 0.82 -21.13 -13.78
CA ILE A 380 2.02 -21.03 -14.64
C ILE A 380 3.24 -20.59 -13.81
N PHE A 381 3.08 -19.56 -12.96
CA PHE A 381 4.14 -19.09 -12.09
C PHE A 381 4.63 -20.18 -11.13
N ILE A 382 3.72 -20.87 -10.44
CA ILE A 382 4.07 -21.93 -9.49
C ILE A 382 4.76 -23.09 -10.18
N LEU A 383 4.28 -23.50 -11.35
CA LEU A 383 4.94 -24.55 -12.13
C LEU A 383 6.36 -24.14 -12.52
N GLY A 384 6.53 -22.93 -13.05
CA GLY A 384 7.83 -22.37 -13.36
C GLY A 384 8.74 -22.29 -12.14
N LEU A 385 8.20 -21.88 -11.00
CA LEU A 385 8.90 -21.77 -9.71
C LEU A 385 9.42 -23.14 -9.24
N VAL A 386 8.57 -24.16 -9.25
CA VAL A 386 8.96 -25.55 -8.87
C VAL A 386 10.04 -26.10 -9.79
N ILE A 387 9.91 -25.89 -11.10
CA ILE A 387 10.92 -26.31 -12.07
C ILE A 387 12.25 -25.58 -11.82
N PHE A 388 12.19 -24.25 -11.64
CA PHE A 388 13.37 -23.44 -11.37
C PHE A 388 14.09 -23.89 -10.09
N ILE A 389 13.37 -24.04 -8.98
CA ILE A 389 13.93 -24.51 -7.70
C ILE A 389 14.55 -25.89 -7.89
N SER A 390 13.86 -26.82 -8.55
CA SER A 390 14.33 -28.19 -8.75
C SER A 390 15.66 -28.24 -9.53
N ILE A 391 15.77 -27.45 -10.58
CA ILE A 391 16.99 -27.34 -11.39
C ILE A 391 18.11 -26.66 -10.61
N ALA A 392 17.87 -25.43 -10.12
CA ALA A 392 18.86 -24.62 -9.43
C ALA A 392 19.43 -25.33 -8.18
N SER A 393 18.56 -26.01 -7.43
CA SER A 393 18.94 -26.73 -6.21
C SER A 393 19.68 -28.03 -6.47
N SER A 394 19.52 -28.62 -7.64
CA SER A 394 20.16 -29.92 -7.97
C SER A 394 21.55 -29.78 -8.60
N ILE A 395 21.82 -28.69 -9.32
CA ILE A 395 23.06 -28.52 -10.10
C ILE A 395 24.32 -28.65 -9.22
N TYR A 396 24.39 -27.87 -8.12
CA TYR A 396 25.61 -27.83 -7.31
C TYR A 396 25.84 -29.13 -6.53
N PRO A 397 24.85 -29.73 -5.82
CA PRO A 397 25.02 -31.03 -5.18
C PRO A 397 25.41 -32.14 -6.17
N ALA A 398 24.78 -32.17 -7.35
CA ALA A 398 25.12 -33.15 -8.39
C ALA A 398 26.56 -32.98 -8.90
N TYR A 399 27.00 -31.74 -9.13
CA TYR A 399 28.40 -31.46 -9.50
C TYR A 399 29.40 -31.96 -8.46
N LEU A 400 29.15 -31.71 -7.15
CA LEU A 400 30.01 -32.18 -6.08
C LEU A 400 30.11 -33.70 -6.03
N ILE A 401 28.99 -34.39 -6.18
CA ILE A 401 28.90 -35.83 -6.15
C ILE A 401 29.63 -36.47 -7.36
N ASN A 402 29.52 -35.85 -8.51
CA ASN A 402 30.20 -36.36 -9.71
C ASN A 402 31.74 -36.24 -9.60
N LYS A 403 32.26 -35.30 -8.77
CA LYS A 403 33.71 -35.17 -8.47
C LYS A 403 34.23 -36.22 -7.49
N VAL A 404 33.38 -36.95 -6.78
CA VAL A 404 33.81 -37.99 -5.84
C VAL A 404 34.53 -39.12 -6.58
N GLN A 405 35.82 -39.33 -6.30
CA GLN A 405 36.61 -40.39 -6.92
C GLN A 405 36.36 -41.69 -6.17
N ILE A 406 36.22 -42.80 -6.93
CA ILE A 406 35.96 -44.15 -6.42
C ILE A 406 37.10 -44.59 -5.46
N SER A 407 38.35 -44.28 -5.83
CA SER A 407 39.54 -44.61 -5.02
C SER A 407 39.54 -43.98 -3.62
N GLU A 408 39.00 -42.77 -3.47
CA GLU A 408 38.93 -42.09 -2.17
C GLU A 408 37.86 -42.67 -1.24
N VAL A 409 36.75 -43.13 -1.88
CA VAL A 409 35.64 -43.76 -1.14
C VAL A 409 36.05 -45.13 -0.56
N ILE A 410 36.82 -45.93 -1.32
CA ILE A 410 37.24 -47.27 -0.94
C ILE A 410 38.34 -47.20 0.18
N LYS A 411 39.23 -46.22 0.11
CA LYS A 411 40.33 -46.06 1.11
C LYS A 411 39.90 -45.52 2.48
N MET A 412 38.63 -45.18 2.69
CA MET A 412 38.09 -44.63 3.94
C MET A 412 38.87 -43.44 4.57
N LYS A 413 40.00 -43.00 4.01
CA LYS A 413 40.89 -41.98 4.56
C LYS A 413 40.62 -40.54 4.12
N GLY A 414 39.62 -40.32 3.21
CA GLY A 414 39.45 -39.05 2.50
C GLY A 414 38.15 -38.27 2.71
N ILE A 415 37.16 -38.81 3.46
CA ILE A 415 35.82 -38.20 3.53
C ILE A 415 35.83 -36.80 4.18
N GLY A 416 36.86 -36.48 4.96
CA GLY A 416 37.03 -35.17 5.57
C GLY A 416 37.69 -34.08 4.71
N LYS A 417 38.29 -34.44 3.56
CA LYS A 417 39.06 -33.49 2.72
C LYS A 417 38.48 -33.23 1.33
N LEU A 418 37.17 -33.40 1.11
CA LEU A 418 36.51 -32.89 -0.10
C LEU A 418 36.38 -31.36 -0.06
N SER A 419 37.48 -30.65 0.12
CA SER A 419 37.57 -29.22 -0.09
C SER A 419 37.99 -28.94 -1.52
N VAL A 420 37.04 -28.65 -2.38
CA VAL A 420 37.30 -28.11 -3.70
C VAL A 420 37.56 -26.61 -3.57
N GLY A 421 38.82 -26.22 -3.50
CA GLY A 421 39.21 -24.82 -3.47
C GLY A 421 39.32 -24.19 -2.05
N SER A 422 40.01 -23.06 -1.95
CA SER A 422 40.29 -22.34 -0.71
C SER A 422 39.05 -21.66 -0.10
N ILE A 423 37.95 -21.46 -0.87
CA ILE A 423 36.69 -20.92 -0.40
C ILE A 423 35.58 -21.92 -0.71
N SER A 424 34.99 -22.51 0.34
CA SER A 424 33.83 -23.41 0.16
C SER A 424 32.63 -22.60 -0.29
N ILE A 425 32.03 -22.96 -1.46
CA ILE A 425 30.77 -22.34 -1.98
C ILE A 425 29.69 -22.30 -0.90
N ARG A 426 29.64 -23.31 -0.02
CA ARG A 426 28.74 -23.33 1.12
C ARG A 426 28.91 -22.12 2.04
N LYS A 427 30.16 -21.68 2.31
CA LYS A 427 30.41 -20.47 3.13
C LYS A 427 29.92 -19.23 2.42
N VAL A 428 30.12 -19.13 1.10
CA VAL A 428 29.61 -18.01 0.29
C VAL A 428 28.09 -17.98 0.32
N LEU A 429 27.44 -19.11 0.17
CA LEU A 429 25.98 -19.19 0.23
C LEU A 429 25.42 -18.80 1.61
N ILE A 430 26.10 -19.19 2.69
CA ILE A 430 25.73 -18.76 4.06
C ILE A 430 25.90 -17.24 4.20
N ILE A 431 27.02 -16.69 3.75
CA ILE A 431 27.25 -15.24 3.77
C ILE A 431 26.14 -14.53 3.00
N PHE A 432 25.87 -14.96 1.78
CA PHE A 432 24.82 -14.35 0.96
C PHE A 432 23.44 -14.42 1.62
N GLN A 433 23.09 -15.56 2.21
CA GLN A 433 21.85 -15.73 2.97
C GLN A 433 21.74 -14.73 4.13
N PHE A 434 22.82 -14.56 4.92
CA PHE A 434 22.82 -13.61 6.03
C PHE A 434 22.93 -12.16 5.58
N VAL A 435 23.52 -11.87 4.40
CA VAL A 435 23.49 -10.53 3.81
C VAL A 435 22.04 -10.11 3.52
N ILE A 436 21.27 -10.99 2.89
CA ILE A 436 19.85 -10.73 2.64
C ILE A 436 19.07 -10.56 3.96
N ALA A 437 19.28 -11.49 4.91
CA ALA A 437 18.61 -11.44 6.22
C ALA A 437 18.90 -10.13 6.96
N GLN A 438 20.17 -9.75 7.03
CA GLN A 438 20.59 -8.52 7.69
C GLN A 438 20.03 -7.29 6.97
N GLY A 439 20.01 -7.28 5.63
CA GLY A 439 19.41 -6.22 4.84
C GLY A 439 17.93 -6.00 5.20
N PHE A 440 17.15 -7.06 5.27
CA PHE A 440 15.76 -7.00 5.70
C PHE A 440 15.58 -6.52 7.14
N VAL A 441 16.41 -7.02 8.08
CA VAL A 441 16.31 -6.61 9.50
C VAL A 441 16.63 -5.12 9.68
N VAL A 442 17.67 -4.61 8.99
CA VAL A 442 18.02 -3.17 9.01
C VAL A 442 16.91 -2.33 8.36
N SER A 443 16.44 -2.73 7.18
CA SER A 443 15.37 -1.98 6.48
C SER A 443 14.09 -1.93 7.31
N THR A 444 13.67 -3.07 7.89
CA THR A 444 12.53 -3.14 8.83
C THR A 444 12.70 -2.19 10.01
N PHE A 445 13.89 -2.13 10.59
CA PHE A 445 14.18 -1.27 11.74
C PHE A 445 14.11 0.21 11.35
N ILE A 446 14.74 0.60 10.25
CA ILE A 446 14.75 1.99 9.76
C ILE A 446 13.33 2.42 9.38
N MET A 447 12.58 1.58 8.66
CA MET A 447 11.17 1.87 8.33
C MET A 447 10.30 2.01 9.58
N GLY A 448 10.50 1.15 10.58
CA GLY A 448 9.81 1.27 11.86
C GLY A 448 10.12 2.59 12.58
N MET A 449 11.36 3.05 12.52
CA MET A 449 11.78 4.34 13.09
C MET A 449 11.16 5.52 12.31
N GLN A 450 11.13 5.47 10.99
CA GLN A 450 10.48 6.50 10.17
C GLN A 450 8.98 6.56 10.45
N MET A 451 8.29 5.42 10.49
CA MET A 451 6.86 5.39 10.82
C MET A 451 6.58 5.93 12.22
N LYS A 452 7.44 5.58 13.19
CA LYS A 452 7.35 6.15 14.54
C LYS A 452 7.57 7.67 14.50
N HIS A 453 8.57 8.15 13.78
CA HIS A 453 8.84 9.59 13.61
C HIS A 453 7.61 10.30 13.03
N THR A 454 7.05 9.80 11.95
CA THR A 454 5.83 10.35 11.31
C THR A 454 4.65 10.46 12.27
N MET A 455 4.45 9.45 13.14
CA MET A 455 3.33 9.43 14.07
C MET A 455 3.54 10.22 15.37
N THR A 456 4.81 10.52 15.71
CA THR A 456 5.14 11.17 16.99
C THR A 456 5.75 12.56 16.85
N SER A 457 6.04 13.00 15.64
CA SER A 457 6.57 14.34 15.38
C SER A 457 5.54 15.41 15.70
N ASP A 458 6.03 16.56 16.12
CA ASP A 458 5.19 17.74 16.29
C ASP A 458 4.66 18.22 14.93
N LEU A 459 3.39 18.10 14.73
CA LEU A 459 2.69 18.56 13.52
C LEU A 459 2.46 20.06 13.51
N GLY A 460 2.80 20.77 14.61
CA GLY A 460 2.49 22.20 14.80
C GLY A 460 1.05 22.44 15.25
N PHE A 461 0.30 21.36 15.56
CA PHE A 461 -1.03 21.42 16.15
C PHE A 461 -1.28 20.20 17.06
N ASN A 462 -2.23 20.33 17.99
CA ASN A 462 -2.59 19.27 18.91
C ASN A 462 -3.70 18.38 18.32
N HIS A 463 -3.40 17.10 18.13
CA HIS A 463 -4.34 16.09 17.63
C HIS A 463 -4.79 15.08 18.71
N GLN A 464 -4.24 15.16 19.93
CA GLN A 464 -4.54 14.22 21.00
C GLN A 464 -5.95 14.43 21.56
N ALA A 465 -6.62 13.34 21.87
CA ALA A 465 -7.98 13.32 22.40
C ALA A 465 -9.00 14.06 21.50
N LEU A 466 -8.74 14.12 20.19
CA LEU A 466 -9.63 14.69 19.19
C LEU A 466 -10.39 13.59 18.46
N ILE A 467 -11.70 13.75 18.34
CA ILE A 467 -12.54 12.96 17.41
C ILE A 467 -13.09 13.88 16.33
N THR A 468 -13.24 13.34 15.15
CA THR A 468 -13.76 14.03 13.98
C THR A 468 -15.01 13.33 13.46
N MET A 469 -15.98 14.08 13.03
CA MET A 469 -17.23 13.60 12.45
C MET A 469 -17.55 14.40 11.20
N GLN A 470 -18.01 13.71 10.17
CA GLN A 470 -18.52 14.35 8.96
C GLN A 470 -19.94 14.79 9.23
N LEU A 471 -20.23 16.08 9.04
CA LEU A 471 -21.56 16.62 9.20
C LEU A 471 -22.45 16.20 8.01
N PRO A 472 -23.71 15.85 8.25
CA PRO A 472 -24.62 15.48 7.16
C PRO A 472 -24.84 16.66 6.21
N TYR A 473 -24.66 16.43 4.92
CA TYR A 473 -24.94 17.40 3.88
C TYR A 473 -26.28 17.08 3.20
N LYS A 474 -27.30 17.96 3.40
CA LYS A 474 -28.66 17.84 2.78
C LYS A 474 -29.35 16.49 3.00
N VAL A 475 -29.50 16.03 4.24
CA VAL A 475 -30.13 14.71 4.53
C VAL A 475 -31.65 14.73 4.50
N ASP A 476 -32.31 15.90 4.63
CA ASP A 476 -33.78 16.00 4.60
C ASP A 476 -34.21 17.45 4.33
N GLN A 477 -35.39 17.64 3.76
CA GLN A 477 -35.98 18.99 3.60
C GLN A 477 -36.17 19.74 4.93
N ASN A 478 -36.08 19.02 6.06
CA ASN A 478 -36.10 19.58 7.43
C ASN A 478 -34.70 19.69 8.07
N ALA A 479 -33.61 19.30 7.38
CA ALA A 479 -32.28 19.20 7.96
C ALA A 479 -31.32 20.30 7.47
N ASP A 480 -31.84 21.48 7.24
CA ASP A 480 -31.01 22.69 7.10
C ASP A 480 -30.55 23.19 8.50
N VAL A 481 -30.12 22.21 9.34
CA VAL A 481 -29.65 22.55 10.69
C VAL A 481 -28.27 23.20 10.56
N ASP A 482 -28.16 24.42 11.06
CA ASP A 482 -26.90 25.13 11.16
C ASP A 482 -25.88 24.28 11.95
N PRO A 483 -24.68 23.97 11.43
CA PRO A 483 -23.66 23.23 12.15
C PRO A 483 -23.35 23.78 13.56
N TYR A 484 -23.55 25.08 13.76
CA TYR A 484 -23.36 25.71 15.05
C TYR A 484 -24.35 25.25 16.11
N VAL A 485 -25.58 24.81 15.73
CA VAL A 485 -26.57 24.26 16.69
C VAL A 485 -26.02 23.01 17.37
N PHE A 486 -25.42 22.10 16.59
CA PHE A 486 -24.78 20.89 17.15
C PHE A 486 -23.52 21.23 17.95
N LYS A 487 -22.71 22.15 17.48
CA LYS A 487 -21.54 22.66 18.21
C LYS A 487 -21.95 23.23 19.57
N ASP A 488 -22.95 24.10 19.59
CA ASP A 488 -23.41 24.76 20.82
C ASP A 488 -24.07 23.75 21.81
N ALA A 489 -24.73 22.71 21.28
CA ALA A 489 -25.24 21.63 22.09
C ALA A 489 -24.12 20.85 22.80
N LEU A 490 -23.06 20.51 22.07
CA LEU A 490 -21.90 19.80 22.61
C LEU A 490 -21.13 20.61 23.66
N LEU A 491 -20.98 21.90 23.45
CA LEU A 491 -20.27 22.80 24.39
C LEU A 491 -20.96 22.96 25.74
N LYS A 492 -22.25 22.59 25.88
CA LYS A 492 -22.98 22.56 27.16
C LYS A 492 -22.54 21.42 28.08
N HIS A 493 -21.88 20.40 27.55
CA HIS A 493 -21.46 19.23 28.29
C HIS A 493 -20.03 19.41 28.83
N SER A 494 -19.87 19.29 30.14
CA SER A 494 -18.55 19.39 30.79
C SER A 494 -17.54 18.33 30.37
N GLN A 495 -17.98 17.28 29.69
CA GLN A 495 -17.14 16.22 29.15
C GLN A 495 -16.44 16.59 27.83
N VAL A 496 -16.83 17.68 27.20
CA VAL A 496 -16.28 18.23 25.95
C VAL A 496 -15.38 19.40 26.29
N ALA A 497 -14.10 19.29 25.94
CA ALA A 497 -13.11 20.35 26.22
C ALA A 497 -13.13 21.47 25.18
N GLY A 498 -13.59 21.20 23.96
CA GLY A 498 -13.71 22.18 22.88
C GLY A 498 -14.29 21.57 21.61
N VAL A 499 -14.85 22.42 20.76
CA VAL A 499 -15.46 22.01 19.49
C VAL A 499 -15.09 23.03 18.42
N ALA A 500 -14.59 22.55 17.28
CA ALA A 500 -14.28 23.36 16.10
C ALA A 500 -15.02 22.83 14.87
N LEU A 501 -15.42 23.74 14.01
CA LEU A 501 -15.99 23.46 12.68
C LEU A 501 -14.99 23.87 11.59
N GLY A 502 -14.91 23.09 10.55
CA GLY A 502 -14.10 23.44 9.36
C GLY A 502 -13.26 22.29 8.84
N HIS A 503 -12.32 22.63 7.97
CA HIS A 503 -11.41 21.67 7.37
C HIS A 503 -10.40 21.18 8.40
N LEU A 504 -9.98 19.91 8.27
CA LEU A 504 -8.92 19.38 9.12
C LEU A 504 -7.58 20.09 8.84
N PRO A 505 -6.76 20.38 9.87
CA PRO A 505 -5.42 20.95 9.68
C PRO A 505 -4.58 20.11 8.71
N LEU A 506 -4.45 18.82 8.99
CA LEU A 506 -3.76 17.85 8.13
C LEU A 506 -4.79 17.06 7.31
N SER A 507 -4.82 17.29 6.02
CA SER A 507 -5.66 16.57 5.08
C SER A 507 -5.15 16.73 3.66
N ASP A 508 -5.27 15.68 2.83
CA ASP A 508 -4.98 15.75 1.39
C ASP A 508 -6.07 16.50 0.61
N ASN A 509 -7.22 16.71 1.21
CA ASN A 509 -8.32 17.46 0.60
C ASN A 509 -8.19 18.95 0.92
N HIS A 510 -7.76 19.73 -0.06
CA HIS A 510 -7.64 21.20 0.05
C HIS A 510 -8.02 21.87 -1.28
N TRP A 511 -8.54 23.06 -1.14
CA TRP A 511 -8.86 23.90 -2.28
C TRP A 511 -7.68 24.87 -2.45
N GLY A 512 -6.84 24.62 -3.47
CA GLY A 512 -5.80 25.56 -3.85
C GLY A 512 -6.41 26.79 -4.52
N ASN A 513 -5.98 27.96 -4.13
CA ASN A 513 -6.30 29.20 -4.82
C ASN A 513 -5.17 30.21 -4.56
N PHE A 514 -5.17 31.28 -5.32
CA PHE A 514 -4.15 32.32 -5.19
C PHE A 514 -4.51 33.34 -4.14
N VAL A 515 -3.49 33.72 -3.36
CA VAL A 515 -3.48 34.94 -2.57
C VAL A 515 -2.48 35.90 -3.23
N SER A 516 -2.92 37.13 -3.52
CA SER A 516 -2.04 38.12 -4.11
C SER A 516 -1.95 39.36 -3.24
N SER A 517 -0.76 39.94 -3.15
CA SER A 517 -0.51 41.23 -2.54
C SER A 517 0.20 42.17 -3.50
N THR A 518 0.02 43.46 -3.31
CA THR A 518 0.78 44.47 -4.02
C THR A 518 1.97 44.82 -3.14
N ALA A 519 3.15 44.28 -3.46
CA ALA A 519 4.42 44.64 -2.85
C ALA A 519 5.09 45.80 -3.61
N ASP A 520 6.13 46.39 -3.05
CA ASP A 520 6.94 47.45 -3.69
C ASP A 520 7.57 47.00 -5.02
N THR A 521 7.72 45.67 -5.21
CA THR A 521 8.30 45.03 -6.40
C THR A 521 7.25 44.63 -7.45
N GLY A 522 5.97 44.88 -7.20
CA GLY A 522 4.86 44.48 -8.08
C GLY A 522 3.85 43.56 -7.38
N VAL A 523 2.95 42.94 -8.15
CA VAL A 523 1.95 41.99 -7.63
C VAL A 523 2.63 40.63 -7.40
N VAL A 524 2.71 40.19 -6.16
CA VAL A 524 3.16 38.87 -5.76
C VAL A 524 1.93 37.97 -5.62
N LYS A 525 1.89 36.84 -6.32
CA LYS A 525 0.84 35.82 -6.23
C LYS A 525 1.43 34.53 -5.69
N VAL A 526 0.77 33.97 -4.68
CA VAL A 526 1.17 32.70 -4.07
C VAL A 526 -0.02 31.73 -4.12
N ASN A 527 0.21 30.52 -4.61
CA ASN A 527 -0.80 29.47 -4.59
C ASN A 527 -0.78 28.78 -3.24
N VAL A 528 -1.84 28.93 -2.47
CA VAL A 528 -1.94 28.35 -1.13
C VAL A 528 -3.24 27.58 -0.96
N PRO A 529 -3.23 26.48 -0.21
CA PRO A 529 -4.47 25.81 0.22
C PRO A 529 -5.29 26.72 1.14
N PHE A 530 -6.59 26.76 0.86
CA PHE A 530 -7.56 27.46 1.69
C PHE A 530 -8.24 26.49 2.66
N LYS A 531 -8.25 26.86 3.93
CA LYS A 531 -9.00 26.17 4.99
C LYS A 531 -10.15 27.05 5.44
N PHE A 532 -11.36 26.54 5.35
CA PHE A 532 -12.51 27.19 5.94
C PHE A 532 -12.65 26.71 7.39
N VAL A 533 -12.69 27.68 8.31
CA VAL A 533 -12.60 27.42 9.76
C VAL A 533 -13.63 28.26 10.52
N ASP A 534 -13.88 27.91 11.76
CA ASP A 534 -14.61 28.74 12.70
C ASP A 534 -13.70 29.47 13.68
N LYS A 535 -14.26 30.29 14.56
CA LYS A 535 -13.51 31.09 15.53
C LYS A 535 -12.75 30.26 16.58
N ASP A 536 -13.21 29.04 16.91
CA ASP A 536 -12.64 28.21 17.98
C ASP A 536 -11.60 27.21 17.44
N TYR A 537 -11.34 27.23 16.12
CA TYR A 537 -10.45 26.32 15.42
C TYR A 537 -9.03 26.32 15.99
N PHE A 538 -8.44 27.50 16.17
CA PHE A 538 -7.06 27.64 16.65
C PHE A 538 -6.90 27.15 18.09
N ASP A 539 -7.88 27.40 18.95
CA ASP A 539 -7.85 26.96 20.34
C ASP A 539 -8.01 25.45 20.47
N VAL A 540 -8.92 24.86 19.70
CA VAL A 540 -9.16 23.39 19.69
C VAL A 540 -7.93 22.64 19.22
N TYR A 541 -7.30 23.10 18.13
CA TYR A 541 -6.10 22.50 17.59
C TYR A 541 -4.79 23.00 18.21
N GLY A 542 -4.83 24.04 19.05
CA GLY A 542 -3.64 24.60 19.68
C GLY A 542 -2.66 25.23 18.68
N ILE A 543 -3.16 25.72 17.54
CA ILE A 543 -2.34 26.42 16.55
C ILE A 543 -2.06 27.83 17.08
N LYS A 544 -0.79 28.18 17.18
CA LYS A 544 -0.38 29.47 17.80
C LYS A 544 -0.57 30.63 16.82
N LEU A 545 -1.18 31.71 17.31
CA LEU A 545 -1.20 32.99 16.64
C LEU A 545 0.09 33.75 16.99
N LEU A 546 0.87 34.11 15.96
CA LEU A 546 2.15 34.82 16.11
C LEU A 546 1.94 36.35 16.21
N ALA A 547 1.03 36.86 15.38
CA ALA A 547 0.69 38.27 15.36
C ALA A 547 -0.79 38.51 15.04
N GLY A 548 -1.32 39.65 15.40
CA GLY A 548 -2.68 40.06 15.10
C GLY A 548 -3.73 39.43 16.00
N ARG A 549 -4.93 39.20 15.47
CA ARG A 549 -6.07 38.60 16.17
C ARG A 549 -6.72 37.48 15.39
N ASN A 550 -7.45 36.64 16.09
CA ASN A 550 -8.27 35.59 15.51
C ASN A 550 -9.42 36.16 14.65
N LEU A 551 -9.94 35.33 13.71
CA LEU A 551 -11.14 35.63 12.94
C LEU A 551 -12.37 35.60 13.82
N ASN A 552 -13.31 36.46 13.50
CA ASN A 552 -14.65 36.48 14.09
C ASN A 552 -15.72 36.50 12.98
N MET A 553 -16.98 36.34 13.34
CA MET A 553 -18.07 36.26 12.37
C MET A 553 -18.27 37.52 11.50
N ALA A 554 -17.70 38.67 11.90
CA ALA A 554 -17.71 39.89 11.09
C ALA A 554 -16.67 39.81 9.95
N ASP A 555 -15.65 38.98 10.08
CA ASP A 555 -14.56 38.86 9.13
C ASP A 555 -14.88 37.96 7.92
N THR A 556 -16.10 37.43 7.80
CA THR A 556 -16.50 36.46 6.76
C THR A 556 -16.20 36.94 5.33
N SER A 557 -16.31 38.22 5.07
CA SER A 557 -16.05 38.85 3.76
C SER A 557 -14.77 39.66 3.68
N SER A 558 -14.13 39.96 4.79
CA SER A 558 -13.05 40.97 4.85
C SER A 558 -11.77 40.50 5.53
N GLY A 559 -11.82 39.41 6.30
CA GLY A 559 -10.64 38.93 7.06
C GLY A 559 -10.03 37.68 6.43
N ILE A 560 -8.71 37.50 6.62
CA ILE A 560 -7.94 36.33 6.31
C ILE A 560 -6.84 36.14 7.35
N ILE A 561 -6.57 34.87 7.69
CA ILE A 561 -5.37 34.50 8.45
C ILE A 561 -4.46 33.70 7.51
N LEU A 562 -3.17 34.00 7.55
CA LEU A 562 -2.13 33.30 6.82
C LEU A 562 -1.16 32.67 7.81
N ASN A 563 -0.50 31.57 7.43
CA ASN A 563 0.62 31.08 8.22
C ASN A 563 1.92 31.83 7.85
N GLU A 564 2.96 31.66 8.65
CA GLU A 564 4.25 32.32 8.50
C GLU A 564 4.88 32.06 7.12
N LEU A 565 4.79 30.83 6.57
CA LEU A 565 5.30 30.51 5.22
C LEU A 565 4.57 31.31 4.13
N ALA A 566 3.25 31.44 4.22
CA ALA A 566 2.48 32.18 3.21
C ALA A 566 2.89 33.66 3.17
N ILE A 567 3.10 34.31 4.32
CA ILE A 567 3.53 35.70 4.36
C ILE A 567 4.99 35.87 3.88
N GLU A 568 5.86 34.90 4.16
CA GLU A 568 7.25 34.88 3.68
C GLU A 568 7.30 34.77 2.15
N GLU A 569 6.53 33.83 1.56
CA GLU A 569 6.38 33.68 0.12
C GLU A 569 5.78 34.93 -0.56
N MET A 570 4.95 35.69 0.17
CA MET A 570 4.40 36.98 -0.28
C MET A 570 5.37 38.15 -0.13
N GLY A 571 6.55 37.93 0.45
CA GLY A 571 7.61 38.93 0.58
C GLY A 571 7.54 39.78 1.85
N PHE A 572 6.69 39.44 2.82
CA PHE A 572 6.68 40.10 4.12
C PHE A 572 7.84 39.62 4.99
N LYS A 573 8.48 40.54 5.75
CA LYS A 573 9.68 40.24 6.55
C LYS A 573 9.36 39.71 7.94
N SER A 574 8.16 40.00 8.44
CA SER A 574 7.73 39.56 9.77
C SER A 574 6.20 39.43 9.84
N PRO A 575 5.68 38.64 10.80
CA PRO A 575 4.25 38.52 11.06
C PRO A 575 3.55 39.84 11.33
N GLU A 576 4.22 40.73 12.06
CA GLU A 576 3.67 42.05 12.44
C GLU A 576 3.51 42.96 11.21
N GLU A 577 4.45 42.93 10.27
CA GLU A 577 4.42 43.71 9.03
C GLU A 577 3.21 43.35 8.13
N ALA A 578 2.80 42.09 8.15
CA ALA A 578 1.68 41.60 7.35
C ALA A 578 0.31 42.04 7.92
N ILE A 579 0.21 42.27 9.21
CA ILE A 579 -1.07 42.63 9.83
C ILE A 579 -1.63 43.95 9.27
N GLY A 580 -2.92 43.92 8.94
CA GLY A 580 -3.63 45.07 8.38
C GLY A 580 -3.39 45.31 6.88
N LYS A 581 -2.52 44.55 6.23
CA LYS A 581 -2.30 44.64 4.78
C LYS A 581 -3.45 44.04 4.03
N ALA A 582 -3.77 44.66 2.88
CA ALA A 582 -4.79 44.13 1.97
C ALA A 582 -4.18 43.07 1.03
N VAL A 583 -4.90 41.97 0.84
CA VAL A 583 -4.57 40.92 -0.10
C VAL A 583 -5.82 40.55 -0.86
N SER A 584 -5.68 40.20 -2.14
CA SER A 584 -6.79 39.62 -2.91
C SER A 584 -6.77 38.12 -2.72
N ALA A 585 -7.86 37.56 -2.24
CA ALA A 585 -8.01 36.15 -1.94
C ALA A 585 -9.46 35.72 -2.13
N TYR A 586 -9.66 34.63 -2.89
CA TYR A 586 -10.99 34.08 -3.15
C TYR A 586 -11.94 35.14 -3.77
N ASP A 587 -11.45 35.79 -4.84
CA ASP A 587 -12.14 36.85 -5.63
C ASP A 587 -12.59 38.07 -4.81
N LYS A 588 -11.94 38.36 -3.68
CA LYS A 588 -12.23 39.48 -2.80
C LYS A 588 -10.97 40.08 -2.19
N ASP A 589 -11.00 41.37 -2.02
CA ASP A 589 -10.00 42.04 -1.19
C ASP A 589 -10.27 41.75 0.29
N ARG A 590 -9.23 41.27 0.98
CA ARG A 590 -9.28 40.90 2.38
C ARG A 590 -8.13 41.54 3.13
N THR A 591 -8.33 41.75 4.42
CA THR A 591 -7.29 42.26 5.31
C THR A 591 -6.67 41.10 6.08
N ILE A 592 -5.36 41.01 6.14
CA ILE A 592 -4.66 40.06 7.01
C ILE A 592 -4.94 40.43 8.46
N THR A 593 -5.75 39.63 9.15
CA THR A 593 -6.15 39.87 10.55
C THR A 593 -5.22 39.21 11.54
N GLY A 594 -4.57 38.15 11.14
CA GLY A 594 -3.65 37.37 11.97
C GLY A 594 -2.68 36.56 11.17
N VAL A 595 -1.57 36.20 11.81
CA VAL A 595 -0.56 35.28 11.28
C VAL A 595 -0.34 34.15 12.27
N THR A 596 -0.41 32.90 11.80
CA THR A 596 -0.21 31.70 12.63
C THR A 596 1.19 31.09 12.44
N SER A 597 1.61 30.31 13.43
CA SER A 597 2.77 29.43 13.26
C SER A 597 2.53 28.42 12.13
N ASN A 598 3.63 27.97 11.54
CA ASN A 598 3.59 26.90 10.53
C ASN A 598 3.17 25.57 11.16
N TYR A 599 2.32 24.84 10.47
CA TYR A 599 1.91 23.51 10.85
C TYR A 599 1.93 22.59 9.61
N THR A 600 1.91 21.28 9.83
CA THR A 600 1.89 20.29 8.75
C THR A 600 0.47 20.18 8.20
N SER A 601 0.27 20.65 6.97
CA SER A 601 -1.05 20.67 6.29
C SER A 601 -1.28 19.43 5.42
N LYS A 602 -0.19 18.79 4.95
CA LYS A 602 -0.17 17.57 4.13
C LYS A 602 0.68 16.48 4.79
N SER A 603 0.81 15.34 4.13
CA SER A 603 1.65 14.25 4.61
C SER A 603 3.15 14.63 4.63
N PHE A 604 3.98 13.91 5.39
CA PHE A 604 5.43 14.09 5.46
C PHE A 604 6.18 13.76 4.15
N HIS A 605 5.46 13.36 3.11
CA HIS A 605 6.01 13.25 1.76
C HIS A 605 6.21 14.60 1.08
N THR A 606 5.53 15.65 1.57
CA THR A 606 5.61 17.01 1.04
C THR A 606 6.14 17.97 2.10
N GLU A 607 6.82 19.01 1.65
CA GLU A 607 7.25 20.10 2.53
C GLU A 607 6.05 20.87 3.07
N LYS A 608 6.24 21.60 4.20
CA LYS A 608 5.25 22.55 4.70
C LYS A 608 5.04 23.62 3.64
N GLU A 609 3.81 24.10 3.55
CA GLU A 609 3.39 25.08 2.55
C GLU A 609 2.73 26.29 3.20
N GLY A 610 2.62 27.39 2.47
CA GLY A 610 1.76 28.48 2.83
C GLY A 610 0.31 28.00 2.96
N VAL A 611 -0.43 28.50 3.96
CA VAL A 611 -1.85 28.16 4.18
C VAL A 611 -2.64 29.42 4.46
N ALA A 612 -3.81 29.54 3.81
CA ALA A 612 -4.76 30.60 4.04
C ALA A 612 -6.00 30.08 4.77
N MET A 613 -6.46 30.79 5.79
CA MET A 613 -7.60 30.41 6.59
C MET A 613 -8.66 31.50 6.53
N LEU A 614 -9.88 31.09 6.21
CA LEU A 614 -11.05 31.95 6.11
C LEU A 614 -12.14 31.48 7.06
N ILE A 615 -12.83 32.42 7.71
CA ILE A 615 -14.04 32.07 8.43
C ILE A 615 -15.21 31.94 7.46
N SER A 616 -16.03 30.92 7.65
CA SER A 616 -17.22 30.70 6.82
C SER A 616 -18.47 30.48 7.67
N LYS A 617 -19.60 30.90 7.10
CA LYS A 617 -20.95 30.52 7.54
C LYS A 617 -21.58 29.49 6.58
N ASN A 618 -20.92 29.22 5.46
CA ASN A 618 -21.45 28.30 4.47
C ASN A 618 -21.29 26.85 4.97
N ARG A 619 -22.41 26.19 5.16
CA ARG A 619 -22.47 24.78 5.56
C ARG A 619 -21.67 23.87 4.64
N GLY A 620 -21.67 24.13 3.32
CA GLY A 620 -20.89 23.36 2.36
C GLY A 620 -19.37 23.45 2.57
N GLN A 621 -18.89 24.47 3.29
CA GLN A 621 -17.49 24.68 3.64
C GLN A 621 -17.14 24.18 5.06
N LEU A 622 -18.16 24.03 5.94
CA LEU A 622 -18.00 23.56 7.32
C LEU A 622 -18.48 22.13 7.48
N GLN A 623 -17.91 21.22 6.70
CA GLN A 623 -18.40 19.83 6.61
C GLN A 623 -17.91 18.93 7.74
N VAL A 624 -16.85 19.30 8.44
CA VAL A 624 -16.25 18.49 9.49
C VAL A 624 -16.40 19.22 10.83
N ILE A 625 -16.82 18.47 11.84
CA ILE A 625 -16.78 18.91 13.24
C ILE A 625 -15.71 18.11 13.98
N SER A 626 -14.85 18.81 14.71
CA SER A 626 -13.80 18.24 15.53
C SER A 626 -14.10 18.53 17.00
N VAL A 627 -14.16 17.46 17.79
CA VAL A 627 -14.49 17.55 19.23
C VAL A 627 -13.29 17.12 20.04
N LYS A 628 -12.81 18.03 20.88
CA LYS A 628 -11.74 17.79 21.84
C LYS A 628 -12.31 17.19 23.11
N LEU A 629 -11.89 15.99 23.43
CA LEU A 629 -12.23 15.30 24.67
C LEU A 629 -11.25 15.70 25.78
N HIS A 630 -11.61 15.45 27.04
CA HIS A 630 -10.65 15.59 28.14
C HIS A 630 -9.54 14.55 28.04
N ALA A 631 -8.37 14.85 28.59
CA ALA A 631 -7.17 14.04 28.47
C ALA A 631 -7.25 12.66 29.14
N ASP A 632 -8.20 12.43 30.05
CA ASP A 632 -8.37 11.12 30.70
C ASP A 632 -9.13 10.13 29.81
N PRO A 633 -8.47 9.07 29.28
CA PRO A 633 -9.12 8.09 28.41
C PRO A 633 -10.29 7.36 29.04
N LYS A 634 -10.35 7.31 30.38
CA LYS A 634 -11.45 6.66 31.11
C LYS A 634 -12.79 7.35 30.89
N THR A 635 -12.79 8.62 30.56
CA THR A 635 -14.01 9.41 30.31
C THR A 635 -14.48 9.36 28.85
N TRP A 636 -13.63 8.89 27.92
CA TRP A 636 -13.93 8.96 26.48
C TRP A 636 -15.20 8.21 26.10
N LYS A 637 -15.42 7.02 26.66
CA LYS A 637 -16.63 6.24 26.37
C LYS A 637 -17.88 7.02 26.70
N SER A 638 -17.98 7.59 27.90
CA SER A 638 -19.14 8.36 28.32
C SER A 638 -19.29 9.68 27.53
N SER A 639 -18.16 10.30 27.15
CA SER A 639 -18.17 11.48 26.29
C SER A 639 -18.74 11.16 24.92
N ILE A 640 -18.32 10.05 24.32
CA ILE A 640 -18.80 9.61 23.00
C ILE A 640 -20.30 9.24 23.05
N GLU A 641 -20.76 8.55 24.10
CA GLU A 641 -22.17 8.25 24.30
C GLU A 641 -23.01 9.53 24.41
N THR A 642 -22.50 10.57 25.08
CA THR A 642 -23.14 11.89 25.16
C THR A 642 -23.19 12.58 23.80
N ILE A 643 -22.10 12.55 23.05
CA ILE A 643 -22.02 13.12 21.69
C ILE A 643 -23.00 12.40 20.75
N GLU A 644 -23.06 11.07 20.82
CA GLU A 644 -24.01 10.26 20.04
C GLU A 644 -25.46 10.61 20.35
N LYS A 645 -25.79 10.85 21.62
CA LYS A 645 -27.13 11.26 22.05
C LYS A 645 -27.50 12.62 21.44
N GLU A 646 -26.61 13.59 21.52
CA GLU A 646 -26.84 14.92 20.90
C GLU A 646 -26.92 14.84 19.39
N TRP A 647 -26.09 13.98 18.77
CA TRP A 647 -26.19 13.71 17.34
C TRP A 647 -27.54 13.19 16.91
N LYS A 648 -28.05 12.15 17.62
CA LYS A 648 -29.38 11.59 17.34
C LYS A 648 -30.52 12.56 17.57
N ASN A 649 -30.38 13.48 18.53
CA ASN A 649 -31.36 14.53 18.78
C ASN A 649 -31.44 15.54 17.62
N ILE A 650 -30.30 15.91 17.07
CA ILE A 650 -30.20 16.98 16.07
C ILE A 650 -30.23 16.42 14.62
N TYR A 651 -29.64 15.24 14.43
CA TYR A 651 -29.57 14.55 13.13
C TYR A 651 -30.20 13.13 13.23
N PRO A 652 -31.51 13.01 13.50
CA PRO A 652 -32.13 11.71 13.78
C PRO A 652 -32.02 10.68 12.65
N ASN A 653 -31.91 11.16 11.41
CA ASN A 653 -31.83 10.33 10.22
C ASN A 653 -30.39 10.08 9.73
N ALA A 654 -29.38 10.73 10.32
CA ALA A 654 -28.00 10.57 9.93
C ALA A 654 -27.30 9.51 10.82
N PRO A 655 -26.53 8.59 10.26
CA PRO A 655 -25.75 7.65 11.05
C PRO A 655 -24.69 8.40 11.88
N PHE A 656 -24.53 8.01 13.14
CA PHE A 656 -23.45 8.51 13.96
C PHE A 656 -22.17 7.75 13.63
N ALA A 657 -21.19 8.44 13.07
CA ALA A 657 -19.87 7.90 12.77
C ALA A 657 -18.80 8.91 13.17
N PHE A 658 -17.78 8.45 13.85
CA PHE A 658 -16.64 9.29 14.23
C PHE A 658 -15.34 8.53 14.00
N LYS A 659 -14.23 9.29 13.86
CA LYS A 659 -12.88 8.77 13.85
C LYS A 659 -12.04 9.53 14.86
N PHE A 660 -11.09 8.84 15.51
CA PHE A 660 -10.04 9.55 16.22
C PHE A 660 -9.13 10.24 15.20
N TYR A 661 -8.64 11.42 15.53
CA TYR A 661 -7.77 12.17 14.61
C TYR A 661 -6.50 11.41 14.24
N ASP A 662 -5.95 10.64 15.19
CA ASP A 662 -4.80 9.75 14.94
C ASP A 662 -5.07 8.69 13.85
N GLU A 663 -6.33 8.29 13.71
CA GLU A 663 -6.73 7.37 12.63
C GLU A 663 -6.76 8.07 11.28
N ASN A 664 -7.20 9.32 11.21
CA ASN A 664 -7.11 10.14 10.00
C ASN A 664 -5.65 10.31 9.57
N ILE A 665 -4.74 10.61 10.52
CA ILE A 665 -3.30 10.66 10.24
C ILE A 665 -2.81 9.32 9.71
N ARG A 666 -3.20 8.20 10.33
CA ARG A 666 -2.78 6.87 9.91
C ARG A 666 -3.24 6.53 8.49
N GLN A 667 -4.43 6.98 8.09
CA GLN A 667 -4.96 6.76 6.74
C GLN A 667 -4.11 7.43 5.66
N LEU A 668 -3.55 8.61 5.93
CA LEU A 668 -2.64 9.30 5.01
C LEU A 668 -1.36 8.49 4.71
N TYR A 669 -0.95 7.62 5.64
CA TYR A 669 0.24 6.77 5.51
C TYR A 669 -0.11 5.29 5.32
N GLU A 670 -1.34 4.97 4.87
CA GLU A 670 -1.79 3.58 4.75
C GLU A 670 -0.92 2.77 3.78
N SER A 671 -0.51 3.36 2.66
CA SER A 671 0.38 2.72 1.69
C SER A 671 1.74 2.37 2.29
N ASP A 672 2.32 3.30 3.07
CA ASP A 672 3.61 3.11 3.74
C ASP A 672 3.50 2.06 4.85
N HIS A 673 2.41 2.08 5.60
CA HIS A 673 2.11 1.08 6.62
C HIS A 673 1.95 -0.32 5.99
N ARG A 674 1.24 -0.45 4.86
CA ARG A 674 1.09 -1.71 4.13
C ARG A 674 2.44 -2.22 3.67
N PHE A 675 3.26 -1.37 3.05
CA PHE A 675 4.60 -1.72 2.60
C PHE A 675 5.51 -2.14 3.75
N SER A 676 5.54 -1.37 4.85
CA SER A 676 6.29 -1.69 6.07
C SER A 676 5.88 -3.05 6.65
N LYS A 677 4.59 -3.38 6.69
CA LYS A 677 4.08 -4.67 7.18
C LYS A 677 4.52 -5.85 6.31
N ILE A 678 4.54 -5.68 5.00
CA ILE A 678 5.01 -6.72 4.07
C ILE A 678 6.52 -6.95 4.24
N ILE A 679 7.31 -5.89 4.43
CA ILE A 679 8.75 -6.02 4.74
C ILE A 679 8.97 -6.70 6.10
N ASN A 680 8.20 -6.35 7.13
CA ASN A 680 8.25 -6.99 8.45
C ASN A 680 7.97 -8.50 8.35
N LEU A 681 6.94 -8.89 7.59
CA LEU A 681 6.65 -10.30 7.32
C LEU A 681 7.82 -11.00 6.61
N SER A 682 8.31 -10.36 5.55
CA SER A 682 9.44 -10.90 4.77
C SER A 682 10.69 -11.06 5.62
N THR A 683 10.92 -10.12 6.56
CA THR A 683 11.99 -10.21 7.56
C THR A 683 11.78 -11.41 8.47
N GLY A 684 10.58 -11.62 8.99
CA GLY A 684 10.26 -12.80 9.81
C GLY A 684 10.49 -14.10 9.07
N VAL A 685 10.01 -14.21 7.83
CA VAL A 685 10.24 -15.38 6.96
C VAL A 685 11.72 -15.59 6.70
N THR A 686 12.47 -14.53 6.42
CA THR A 686 13.91 -14.59 6.16
C THR A 686 14.70 -15.07 7.37
N ILE A 687 14.39 -14.56 8.56
CA ILE A 687 14.99 -15.01 9.83
C ILE A 687 14.69 -16.49 10.05
N LEU A 688 13.44 -16.90 9.88
CA LEU A 688 13.01 -18.29 10.05
C LEU A 688 13.77 -19.22 9.09
N LEU A 689 13.85 -18.89 7.79
CA LEU A 689 14.59 -19.66 6.80
C LEU A 689 16.09 -19.74 7.15
N SER A 690 16.67 -18.64 7.62
CA SER A 690 18.07 -18.60 8.04
C SER A 690 18.34 -19.48 9.27
N CYS A 691 17.44 -19.47 10.25
CA CYS A 691 17.51 -20.34 11.43
C CYS A 691 17.38 -21.82 11.04
N LEU A 692 16.44 -22.19 10.16
CA LEU A 692 16.28 -23.56 9.68
C LEU A 692 17.53 -24.06 8.96
N GLY A 693 18.16 -23.20 8.14
CA GLY A 693 19.43 -23.50 7.49
C GLY A 693 20.57 -23.75 8.47
N LEU A 694 20.72 -22.87 9.49
CA LEU A 694 21.73 -23.04 10.55
C LEU A 694 21.50 -24.30 11.35
N ILE A 695 20.25 -24.60 11.77
CA ILE A 695 19.95 -25.83 12.52
C ILE A 695 20.43 -27.06 11.74
N GLY A 696 20.09 -27.14 10.46
CA GLY A 696 20.52 -28.27 9.65
C GLY A 696 22.04 -28.38 9.50
N LEU A 697 22.70 -27.24 9.23
CA LEU A 697 24.15 -27.19 9.06
C LEU A 697 24.92 -27.55 10.37
N VAL A 698 24.46 -27.02 11.50
CA VAL A 698 25.07 -27.33 12.81
C VAL A 698 24.86 -28.80 13.17
N THR A 699 23.68 -29.37 12.88
CA THR A 699 23.40 -30.80 13.08
C THR A 699 24.39 -31.67 12.31
N ILE A 700 24.68 -31.36 11.05
CA ILE A 700 25.65 -32.13 10.26
C ILE A 700 27.09 -31.90 10.76
N SER A 701 27.44 -30.66 11.08
CA SER A 701 28.77 -30.32 11.56
C SER A 701 29.06 -31.00 12.90
N THR A 702 28.09 -31.07 13.81
CA THR A 702 28.21 -31.80 15.08
C THR A 702 28.33 -33.29 14.85
N ALA A 703 27.54 -33.88 13.97
CA ALA A 703 27.62 -35.30 13.62
C ALA A 703 28.98 -35.68 12.99
N GLN A 704 29.59 -34.79 12.20
CA GLN A 704 30.92 -35.00 11.62
C GLN A 704 32.07 -34.91 12.68
N ARG A 705 31.87 -34.16 13.76
CA ARG A 705 32.83 -33.93 14.84
C ARG A 705 32.52 -34.69 16.11
N THR A 706 31.65 -35.71 16.08
CA THR A 706 31.18 -36.44 17.26
C THR A 706 32.35 -37.07 18.04
N LYS A 707 33.32 -37.70 17.36
CA LYS A 707 34.54 -38.25 17.97
C LYS A 707 35.38 -37.16 18.63
N GLU A 708 35.60 -36.02 17.96
CA GLU A 708 36.35 -34.87 18.49
C GLU A 708 35.70 -34.32 19.77
N ILE A 709 34.38 -34.15 19.70
CA ILE A 709 33.58 -33.69 20.85
C ILE A 709 33.66 -34.69 22.03
N GLY A 710 33.55 -36.00 21.73
CA GLY A 710 33.68 -37.07 22.74
C GLY A 710 35.04 -37.05 23.44
N ILE A 711 36.14 -37.00 22.68
CA ILE A 711 37.48 -36.93 23.22
C ILE A 711 37.67 -35.67 24.09
N ARG A 712 37.24 -34.50 23.63
CA ARG A 712 37.36 -33.26 24.42
C ARG A 712 36.54 -33.29 25.68
N LYS A 713 35.37 -33.91 25.64
CA LYS A 713 34.53 -34.07 26.83
C LYS A 713 35.17 -34.98 27.88
N VAL A 714 35.78 -36.09 27.44
CA VAL A 714 36.56 -36.99 28.33
C VAL A 714 37.77 -36.27 28.92
N LEU A 715 38.40 -35.35 28.14
CA LEU A 715 39.51 -34.52 28.60
C LEU A 715 39.09 -33.32 29.47
N GLY A 716 37.79 -33.20 29.88
CA GLY A 716 37.32 -32.21 30.81
C GLY A 716 36.83 -30.87 30.17
N SER A 717 36.65 -30.81 28.85
CA SER A 717 36.12 -29.59 28.23
C SER A 717 34.69 -29.28 28.67
N SER A 718 34.43 -28.05 29.10
CA SER A 718 33.09 -27.60 29.48
C SER A 718 32.12 -27.59 28.28
N ILE A 719 30.84 -27.75 28.58
CA ILE A 719 29.76 -27.68 27.54
C ILE A 719 29.79 -26.32 26.83
N SER A 720 30.01 -25.22 27.55
CA SER A 720 30.13 -23.88 26.99
C SER A 720 31.32 -23.74 26.03
N GLY A 721 32.45 -24.36 26.34
CA GLY A 721 33.63 -24.41 25.48
C GLY A 721 33.37 -25.13 24.16
N ILE A 722 32.63 -26.25 24.18
CA ILE A 722 32.24 -27.01 23.00
C ILE A 722 31.26 -26.20 22.13
N VAL A 723 30.24 -25.57 22.75
CA VAL A 723 29.28 -24.70 22.06
C VAL A 723 30.00 -23.52 21.42
N GLY A 724 30.89 -22.85 22.13
CA GLY A 724 31.67 -21.72 21.59
C GLY A 724 32.56 -22.14 20.41
N LEU A 725 33.19 -23.30 20.46
CA LEU A 725 34.01 -23.82 19.36
C LEU A 725 33.18 -24.09 18.09
N LEU A 726 32.01 -24.71 18.23
CA LEU A 726 31.13 -25.04 17.11
C LEU A 726 30.50 -23.80 16.52
N SER A 727 30.19 -22.78 17.32
CA SER A 727 29.55 -21.55 16.90
C SER A 727 30.49 -20.54 16.27
N LYS A 728 31.78 -20.54 16.67
CA LYS A 728 32.78 -19.55 16.24
C LYS A 728 32.91 -19.40 14.73
N ASP A 729 32.93 -20.50 13.99
CA ASP A 729 33.09 -20.50 12.55
C ASP A 729 31.88 -19.86 11.83
N TYR A 730 30.66 -20.12 12.30
CA TYR A 730 29.44 -19.55 11.75
C TYR A 730 29.25 -18.09 12.15
N ILE A 731 29.54 -17.71 13.39
CA ILE A 731 29.48 -16.31 13.86
C ILE A 731 30.40 -15.43 13.01
N LYS A 732 31.61 -15.91 12.65
CA LYS A 732 32.46 -15.17 11.72
C LYS A 732 31.80 -14.90 10.38
N LEU A 733 31.07 -15.89 9.83
CA LEU A 733 30.36 -15.70 8.55
C LEU A 733 29.20 -14.68 8.70
N VAL A 734 28.49 -14.70 9.83
CA VAL A 734 27.44 -13.72 10.14
C VAL A 734 28.02 -12.32 10.27
N LEU A 735 29.15 -12.14 10.93
CA LEU A 735 29.83 -10.85 11.07
C LEU A 735 30.29 -10.31 9.71
N ILE A 736 30.85 -11.15 8.83
CA ILE A 736 31.22 -10.79 7.46
C ILE A 736 29.95 -10.34 6.67
N SER A 737 28.84 -11.07 6.87
CA SER A 737 27.57 -10.74 6.21
C SER A 737 27.03 -9.39 6.65
N ILE A 738 27.14 -9.05 7.95
CA ILE A 738 26.74 -7.76 8.51
C ILE A 738 27.53 -6.62 7.87
N LEU A 739 28.85 -6.79 7.74
CA LEU A 739 29.72 -5.78 7.10
C LEU A 739 29.37 -5.54 5.64
N ILE A 740 29.01 -6.59 4.89
CA ILE A 740 28.60 -6.47 3.48
C ILE A 740 27.19 -5.91 3.38
N ALA A 741 26.26 -6.33 4.24
CA ALA A 741 24.86 -5.91 4.19
C ALA A 741 24.67 -4.45 4.59
N SER A 742 25.45 -3.93 5.54
CA SER A 742 25.26 -2.58 6.08
C SER A 742 25.31 -1.47 5.01
N PRO A 743 26.32 -1.40 4.12
CA PRO A 743 26.32 -0.36 3.06
C PRO A 743 25.17 -0.53 2.05
N ILE A 744 24.80 -1.77 1.74
CA ILE A 744 23.67 -2.06 0.82
C ILE A 744 22.36 -1.61 1.45
N ALA A 745 22.13 -1.96 2.72
CA ALA A 745 20.94 -1.56 3.46
C ALA A 745 20.89 -0.04 3.67
N TRP A 746 22.01 0.60 3.93
CA TRP A 746 22.10 2.06 4.01
C TRP A 746 21.64 2.73 2.70
N TRP A 747 22.20 2.27 1.57
CA TRP A 747 21.83 2.81 0.25
C TRP A 747 20.33 2.61 -0.05
N ALA A 748 19.82 1.38 0.18
CA ALA A 748 18.42 1.07 -0.09
C ALA A 748 17.46 1.86 0.81
N SER A 749 17.81 2.00 2.11
CA SER A 749 17.00 2.75 3.07
C SER A 749 17.00 4.26 2.77
N ASN A 750 18.15 4.84 2.40
CA ASN A 750 18.20 6.24 1.96
C ASN A 750 17.32 6.46 0.74
N LYS A 751 17.40 5.55 -0.25
CA LYS A 751 16.61 5.67 -1.47
C LYS A 751 15.10 5.62 -1.21
N TRP A 752 14.68 4.85 -0.21
CA TRP A 752 13.28 4.83 0.23
C TRP A 752 12.92 6.10 1.03
N LEU A 753 13.81 6.55 1.91
CA LEU A 753 13.61 7.78 2.68
C LEU A 753 13.56 9.05 1.81
N ASP A 754 14.13 9.04 0.61
CA ASP A 754 14.07 10.17 -0.33
C ASP A 754 12.63 10.49 -0.80
N ASP A 755 11.69 9.56 -0.62
CA ASP A 755 10.27 9.82 -0.89
C ASP A 755 9.59 10.63 0.25
N PHE A 756 10.30 10.92 1.37
CA PHE A 756 9.82 11.75 2.48
C PHE A 756 10.56 13.09 2.53
N ALA A 757 9.82 14.20 2.57
CA ALA A 757 10.39 15.52 2.82
C ALA A 757 10.92 15.62 4.27
N TYR A 758 10.17 15.02 5.23
CA TYR A 758 10.58 14.97 6.64
C TYR A 758 10.99 13.56 7.01
N LYS A 759 12.27 13.26 6.76
CA LYS A 759 12.88 11.96 7.02
C LYS A 759 13.76 11.96 8.25
N ILE A 760 13.93 10.77 8.85
CA ILE A 760 14.91 10.56 9.91
C ILE A 760 16.33 10.55 9.34
N ASP A 761 17.29 11.01 10.15
CA ASP A 761 18.71 10.82 9.83
C ASP A 761 19.14 9.39 10.17
N ILE A 762 19.74 8.73 9.19
CA ILE A 762 20.25 7.37 9.41
C ILE A 762 21.54 7.45 10.21
N THR A 763 21.50 6.98 11.45
CA THR A 763 22.61 6.96 12.38
C THR A 763 23.22 5.56 12.53
N TRP A 764 24.48 5.48 12.96
CA TRP A 764 25.23 4.22 13.05
C TRP A 764 24.58 3.16 13.97
N TRP A 765 23.92 3.55 15.06
CA TRP A 765 23.27 2.63 15.98
C TRP A 765 22.09 1.88 15.37
N MET A 766 21.48 2.45 14.30
CA MET A 766 20.40 1.80 13.53
C MET A 766 20.91 0.54 12.77
N PHE A 767 22.21 0.37 12.64
CA PHE A 767 22.83 -0.85 12.13
C PHE A 767 23.30 -1.77 13.25
N VAL A 768 23.77 -1.21 14.36
CA VAL A 768 24.32 -2.00 15.47
C VAL A 768 23.22 -2.80 16.18
N ILE A 769 22.04 -2.21 16.44
CA ILE A 769 20.93 -2.91 17.09
C ILE A 769 20.46 -4.12 16.26
N PRO A 770 20.14 -3.98 14.96
CA PRO A 770 19.83 -5.11 14.07
C PRO A 770 20.97 -6.14 13.99
N ALA A 771 22.22 -5.70 13.94
CA ALA A 771 23.37 -6.58 13.89
C ALA A 771 23.47 -7.45 15.16
N LEU A 772 23.36 -6.83 16.33
CA LEU A 772 23.34 -7.55 17.62
C LEU A 772 22.18 -8.55 17.69
N ALA A 773 20.97 -8.14 17.27
CA ALA A 773 19.80 -9.01 17.22
C ALA A 773 20.06 -10.23 16.31
N THR A 774 20.62 -10.02 15.11
CA THR A 774 20.96 -11.11 14.18
C THR A 774 22.02 -12.07 14.77
N VAL A 775 23.07 -11.55 15.40
CA VAL A 775 24.10 -12.36 16.05
C VAL A 775 23.51 -13.17 17.20
N VAL A 776 22.67 -12.55 18.04
CA VAL A 776 22.00 -13.23 19.16
C VAL A 776 21.09 -14.36 18.66
N ILE A 777 20.25 -14.09 17.66
CA ILE A 777 19.36 -15.10 17.07
C ILE A 777 20.19 -16.28 16.49
N ALA A 778 21.23 -15.97 15.71
CA ALA A 778 22.11 -16.98 15.14
C ALA A 778 22.80 -17.80 16.24
N PHE A 779 23.33 -17.14 17.30
CA PHE A 779 23.98 -17.80 18.41
C PHE A 779 23.03 -18.72 19.21
N LEU A 780 21.84 -18.24 19.54
CA LEU A 780 20.81 -19.03 20.22
C LEU A 780 20.39 -20.25 19.38
N THR A 781 20.18 -20.06 18.08
CA THR A 781 19.84 -21.15 17.15
C THR A 781 20.90 -22.23 17.11
N MET A 782 22.18 -21.84 17.04
CA MET A 782 23.31 -22.78 17.04
C MET A 782 23.53 -23.43 18.42
N SER A 783 23.38 -22.65 19.48
CA SER A 783 23.57 -23.14 20.87
C SER A 783 22.57 -24.23 21.22
N PHE A 784 21.31 -24.07 20.80
CA PHE A 784 20.28 -25.09 21.03
C PHE A 784 20.70 -26.46 20.47
N GLN A 785 21.19 -26.49 19.24
CA GLN A 785 21.60 -27.73 18.58
C GLN A 785 22.94 -28.28 19.10
N SER A 786 23.90 -27.38 19.38
CA SER A 786 25.21 -27.75 19.94
C SER A 786 25.09 -28.30 21.37
N LEU A 787 24.18 -27.76 22.19
CA LEU A 787 23.87 -28.28 23.53
C LEU A 787 23.35 -29.72 23.48
N LYS A 788 22.48 -30.03 22.52
CA LYS A 788 21.95 -31.38 22.30
C LYS A 788 23.09 -32.38 22.03
N ALA A 789 24.04 -31.97 21.17
CA ALA A 789 25.22 -32.79 20.87
C ALA A 789 26.22 -32.89 22.04
N ALA A 790 26.50 -31.81 22.76
CA ALA A 790 27.39 -31.77 23.89
C ALA A 790 26.87 -32.57 25.13
N LYS A 791 25.53 -32.71 25.24
CA LYS A 791 24.91 -33.56 26.29
C LYS A 791 24.91 -35.04 25.95
N ALA A 792 25.18 -35.46 24.70
CA ALA A 792 25.25 -36.87 24.32
C ALA A 792 26.32 -37.62 25.13
N ASN A 793 26.07 -38.91 25.40
CA ASN A 793 26.97 -39.74 26.20
C ASN A 793 28.31 -39.98 25.43
N PRO A 794 29.49 -39.64 25.98
CA PRO A 794 30.77 -39.83 25.32
C PRO A 794 31.07 -41.29 25.00
N VAL A 795 30.56 -42.23 25.79
CA VAL A 795 30.77 -43.69 25.59
C VAL A 795 30.08 -44.14 24.29
N ASP A 796 28.86 -43.67 24.01
CA ASP A 796 28.13 -43.99 22.77
C ASP A 796 28.82 -43.39 21.55
N SER A 797 29.44 -42.20 21.73
CA SER A 797 30.15 -41.47 20.64
C SER A 797 31.48 -42.17 20.25
N LEU A 798 32.06 -42.99 21.11
CA LEU A 798 33.34 -43.72 20.88
C LEU A 798 33.13 -45.18 20.46
N ARG A 799 31.90 -45.73 20.68
CA ARG A 799 31.53 -47.12 20.42
C ARG A 799 30.98 -47.39 19.03
N ASP A 800 30.53 -46.35 18.29
CA ASP A 800 30.06 -46.48 16.92
C ASP A 800 31.22 -46.68 15.94
N GLU A 801 31.71 -47.93 15.84
CA GLU A 801 32.53 -48.43 14.74
C GLU A 801 31.66 -49.02 13.62
#